data_fb1a0610867d604488dfcffa81a8b18f
#
_entry.id   fb1a0610867d604488dfcffa81a8b18f
#
_cell.length_a   1.000
_cell.length_b   1.000
_cell.length_c   1.000
_cell.angle_alpha   90.00
_cell.angle_beta   90.00
_cell.angle_gamma   90.00
#
_symmetry.space_group_name_H-M   'P 1'
#
loop_
_entity.id
_entity.type
_entity.pdbx_description
1 polymer ?
#
loop_
_entity_poly.entity_id
_entity_poly.type
_entity_poly.pdbx_seq_one_letter_code
_entity_poly.pdbx_strand_id
1 'polypeptide(L)'
;MNEVKFSRQVKEVKFGEWVLDPKRQCICDGDTTRELEPLLFRLLCYLIINNEQIITRQDLVDDVWSQNYVDDNAINRAMSELRKILKSDKQRGIVVKTHYRKGYSFFLEPEIIYYSDIPAQAHPDAHSSSVSPSISPVSQIDPSCDSEKPPNRFTWVFKGAALCCVIGLTVAAGVKFGVNEQEVITPSIVTQDQPIKEHALSWMQGRYTLLNLSPNDAMVAYSFIKRDTNYYSLVVKNLKSGHERRLGEQGVNYYPVGWSLDSNTIYYRIVDGDKCQVWQLNADFNSGSEYLFDCKINSMTGGEINQGRLVYAKSGYRNRDELSALTNRDLATGEEFQITSPNLNSYGDRFLTYIPEKEIILFERRQYDTNELYMTDPDGGNQVKIYDSASRIWGLSYDEKTEQLVWFNNAENVVYGFSLNEMRLVKAQKLLTDQSYANYEILNSRDLLMTSYPFVLDIYRLNTQNDALEPLINSKREDSKAVEVPEGFLFLTRLGDVQQIHQMNRDGKVKLLGLPNAKYKALRYNQTTNELLVQYARKIEVYNLSDLSLTMSKSVDGTLVSVEYLNDEEISYTVIDEQKVNSSAYVWSSVDGHVRKLPMQSTLWLDRLNEDTLITLSSNDIISAFDLHSGEVIHRVELLPAKYKHSVAILDGTIYHSNGKRIFKIDFSSDVPIETIHTVNDPKLFIEQIRGSKSGQLIADIIRTVDNQLLKVSMINSGNDLN
;
A
#
# COMPACT_ATOMS: atom_id res chain seq x y z
N MET A 1 -8.45 -17.18 15.66
CA MET A 1 -9.48 -17.49 14.62
C MET A 1 -9.41 -16.35 13.63
N ASN A 2 -9.20 -16.59 12.32
CA ASN A 2 -9.19 -15.51 11.34
C ASN A 2 -10.63 -15.13 10.92
N GLU A 3 -10.81 -13.99 10.23
CA GLU A 3 -12.14 -13.46 9.85
C GLU A 3 -12.97 -14.42 8.98
N VAL A 4 -12.31 -15.22 8.15
CA VAL A 4 -12.97 -16.17 7.23
C VAL A 4 -13.48 -17.39 8.00
N LYS A 5 -12.70 -17.88 8.97
CA LYS A 5 -13.14 -18.95 9.87
C LYS A 5 -14.29 -18.44 10.74
N PHE A 6 -14.18 -17.21 11.20
CA PHE A 6 -15.24 -16.51 11.92
C PHE A 6 -16.52 -16.41 11.07
N SER A 7 -16.42 -15.94 9.81
CA SER A 7 -17.56 -15.83 8.89
C SER A 7 -18.19 -17.17 8.49
N ARG A 8 -17.45 -18.28 8.54
CA ARG A 8 -17.98 -19.61 8.16
C ARG A 8 -18.57 -20.39 9.30
N GLN A 9 -18.02 -20.26 10.49
CA GLN A 9 -18.45 -21.04 11.66
C GLN A 9 -19.47 -20.30 12.53
N VAL A 10 -19.39 -18.98 12.55
CA VAL A 10 -20.25 -18.12 13.34
C VAL A 10 -21.47 -17.70 12.54
N LYS A 11 -22.65 -17.96 13.07
CA LYS A 11 -23.92 -17.53 12.48
C LYS A 11 -24.14 -16.05 12.72
N GLU A 12 -24.00 -15.63 13.97
CA GLU A 12 -24.18 -14.24 14.41
C GLU A 12 -23.38 -13.97 15.69
N VAL A 13 -23.05 -12.70 15.93
CA VAL A 13 -22.47 -12.25 17.21
C VAL A 13 -23.30 -11.11 17.76
N LYS A 14 -23.76 -11.25 19.01
CA LYS A 14 -24.50 -10.20 19.72
C LYS A 14 -23.58 -9.49 20.70
N PHE A 15 -23.57 -8.18 20.69
CA PHE A 15 -22.84 -7.36 21.67
C PHE A 15 -23.51 -6.02 21.89
N GLY A 16 -23.97 -5.75 23.12
CA GLY A 16 -24.84 -4.62 23.42
C GLY A 16 -26.10 -4.67 22.57
N GLU A 17 -26.42 -3.60 21.87
CA GLU A 17 -27.59 -3.53 20.98
C GLU A 17 -27.26 -3.97 19.52
N TRP A 18 -26.04 -4.39 19.26
CA TRP A 18 -25.60 -4.78 17.92
C TRP A 18 -25.67 -6.28 17.69
N VAL A 19 -26.08 -6.66 16.48
CA VAL A 19 -25.98 -8.01 15.94
C VAL A 19 -25.08 -7.95 14.70
N LEU A 20 -23.96 -8.64 14.74
CA LEU A 20 -23.06 -8.81 13.59
C LEU A 20 -23.45 -10.08 12.84
N ASP A 21 -23.69 -9.97 11.54
CA ASP A 21 -23.77 -11.09 10.59
C ASP A 21 -22.43 -11.22 9.86
N PRO A 22 -21.58 -12.20 10.24
CA PRO A 22 -20.25 -12.34 9.64
C PRO A 22 -20.29 -12.76 8.17
N LYS A 23 -21.34 -13.46 7.73
CA LYS A 23 -21.49 -13.92 6.35
C LYS A 23 -21.81 -12.77 5.39
N ARG A 24 -22.64 -11.83 5.85
CA ARG A 24 -23.01 -10.63 5.09
C ARG A 24 -22.08 -9.43 5.35
N GLN A 25 -21.17 -9.54 6.31
CA GLN A 25 -20.29 -8.46 6.76
C GLN A 25 -21.05 -7.19 7.14
N CYS A 26 -22.15 -7.33 7.84
CA CYS A 26 -22.98 -6.22 8.28
C CYS A 26 -23.32 -6.30 9.76
N ILE A 27 -23.62 -5.14 10.35
CA ILE A 27 -24.14 -5.02 11.71
C ILE A 27 -25.53 -4.38 11.69
N CYS A 28 -26.38 -4.81 12.63
CA CYS A 28 -27.73 -4.31 12.77
C CYS A 28 -28.03 -3.97 14.26
N ASP A 29 -28.70 -2.84 14.52
CA ASP A 29 -29.16 -2.46 15.85
C ASP A 29 -30.69 -2.63 16.02
N GLY A 30 -31.30 -3.41 15.12
CA GLY A 30 -32.73 -3.65 15.05
C GLY A 30 -33.50 -2.65 14.16
N ASP A 31 -32.99 -1.43 13.98
CA ASP A 31 -33.60 -0.41 13.12
C ASP A 31 -32.82 -0.14 11.86
N THR A 32 -31.48 -0.16 11.95
CA THR A 32 -30.58 0.17 10.84
C THR A 32 -29.56 -0.94 10.64
N THR A 33 -29.37 -1.32 9.39
CA THR A 33 -28.31 -2.23 8.97
C THR A 33 -27.19 -1.43 8.30
N ARG A 34 -25.95 -1.70 8.68
CA ARG A 34 -24.76 -1.05 8.15
C ARG A 34 -23.78 -2.10 7.64
N GLU A 35 -23.36 -1.95 6.40
CA GLU A 35 -22.31 -2.78 5.83
C GLU A 35 -20.95 -2.35 6.38
N LEU A 36 -20.07 -3.33 6.61
CA LEU A 36 -18.70 -3.13 7.06
C LEU A 36 -17.74 -3.32 5.88
N GLU A 37 -16.91 -2.32 5.66
CA GLU A 37 -15.78 -2.49 4.74
C GLU A 37 -14.88 -3.65 5.20
N PRO A 38 -14.22 -4.40 4.28
CA PRO A 38 -13.46 -5.60 4.62
C PRO A 38 -12.42 -5.40 5.74
N LEU A 39 -11.74 -4.26 5.75
CA LEU A 39 -10.77 -3.95 6.80
C LEU A 39 -11.45 -3.71 8.16
N LEU A 40 -12.57 -2.99 8.18
CA LEU A 40 -13.32 -2.69 9.41
C LEU A 40 -14.01 -3.93 9.95
N PHE A 41 -14.48 -4.81 9.07
CA PHE A 41 -14.99 -6.12 9.45
C PHE A 41 -13.91 -6.98 10.10
N ARG A 42 -12.72 -7.05 9.50
CA ARG A 42 -11.56 -7.77 10.03
C ARG A 42 -11.15 -7.25 11.40
N LEU A 43 -11.07 -5.92 11.51
CA LEU A 43 -10.73 -5.24 12.76
C LEU A 43 -11.77 -5.54 13.86
N LEU A 44 -13.05 -5.47 13.54
CA LEU A 44 -14.14 -5.78 14.50
C LEU A 44 -14.08 -7.25 14.94
N CYS A 45 -13.91 -8.19 14.00
CA CYS A 45 -13.78 -9.61 14.32
C CYS A 45 -12.56 -9.88 15.22
N TYR A 46 -11.43 -9.24 14.94
CA TYR A 46 -10.22 -9.38 15.74
C TYR A 46 -10.41 -8.87 17.17
N LEU A 47 -11.04 -7.71 17.31
CA LEU A 47 -11.38 -7.13 18.63
C LEU A 47 -12.36 -8.00 19.42
N ILE A 48 -13.35 -8.59 18.75
CA ILE A 48 -14.34 -9.50 19.38
C ILE A 48 -13.66 -10.80 19.85
N ILE A 49 -12.81 -11.39 19.02
CA ILE A 49 -12.12 -12.64 19.36
C ILE A 49 -11.16 -12.46 20.54
N ASN A 50 -10.60 -11.27 20.69
CA ASN A 50 -9.63 -10.92 21.73
C ASN A 50 -10.22 -9.96 22.78
N ASN A 51 -11.52 -10.09 23.09
CA ASN A 51 -12.25 -9.15 23.97
C ASN A 51 -11.73 -9.09 25.41
N GLU A 52 -11.03 -10.13 25.89
CA GLU A 52 -10.54 -10.21 27.27
C GLU A 52 -9.18 -9.51 27.48
N GLN A 53 -8.56 -8.98 26.42
CA GLN A 53 -7.21 -8.44 26.49
C GLN A 53 -7.07 -7.05 25.85
N ILE A 54 -6.02 -6.34 26.23
CA ILE A 54 -5.63 -5.10 25.57
C ILE A 54 -4.79 -5.46 24.37
N ILE A 55 -5.29 -5.14 23.18
CA ILE A 55 -4.63 -5.36 21.89
C ILE A 55 -3.72 -4.17 21.62
N THR A 56 -2.43 -4.41 21.47
CA THR A 56 -1.47 -3.36 21.17
C THR A 56 -1.61 -2.88 19.72
N ARG A 57 -1.06 -1.71 19.40
CA ARG A 57 -1.01 -1.24 18.02
C ARG A 57 -0.22 -2.20 17.12
N GLN A 58 0.84 -2.79 17.66
CA GLN A 58 1.65 -3.75 16.95
C GLN A 58 0.85 -5.02 16.63
N ASP A 59 0.04 -5.53 17.56
CA ASP A 59 -0.84 -6.68 17.32
C ASP A 59 -1.85 -6.39 16.21
N LEU A 60 -2.39 -5.16 16.17
CA LEU A 60 -3.28 -4.75 15.09
C LEU A 60 -2.58 -4.70 13.72
N VAL A 61 -1.38 -4.14 13.66
CA VAL A 61 -0.57 -4.13 12.43
C VAL A 61 -0.28 -5.55 11.98
N ASP A 62 0.13 -6.40 12.91
CA ASP A 62 0.55 -7.75 12.63
C ASP A 62 -0.61 -8.65 12.20
N ASP A 63 -1.79 -8.50 12.81
CA ASP A 63 -2.88 -9.47 12.69
C ASP A 63 -4.09 -8.97 11.87
N VAL A 64 -4.27 -7.65 11.71
CA VAL A 64 -5.39 -7.07 10.98
C VAL A 64 -4.97 -6.46 9.65
N TRP A 65 -3.81 -5.79 9.60
CA TRP A 65 -3.27 -5.23 8.36
C TRP A 65 -2.30 -6.20 7.71
N SER A 66 -2.69 -6.79 6.61
CA SER A 66 -1.82 -7.69 5.82
C SER A 66 -0.72 -6.95 5.05
N GLN A 67 -0.36 -5.72 5.40
CA GLN A 67 0.59 -4.86 4.68
C GLN A 67 1.83 -4.57 5.51
N ASN A 68 2.95 -4.44 4.83
CA ASN A 68 4.31 -4.38 5.37
C ASN A 68 4.66 -3.15 6.20
N TYR A 69 3.83 -2.13 6.14
CA TYR A 69 3.96 -0.90 6.91
C TYR A 69 2.58 -0.26 7.03
N VAL A 70 2.12 -0.17 8.24
CA VAL A 70 0.90 0.57 8.57
C VAL A 70 1.34 1.77 9.38
N ASP A 71 1.09 2.95 8.84
CA ASP A 71 1.23 4.19 9.60
C ASP A 71 0.26 4.14 10.80
N ASP A 72 0.71 4.59 11.96
CA ASP A 72 -0.11 4.75 13.16
C ASP A 72 -1.42 5.50 12.88
N ASN A 73 -1.41 6.39 11.90
CA ASN A 73 -2.59 7.09 11.43
C ASN A 73 -3.62 6.16 10.76
N ALA A 74 -3.19 5.13 10.05
CA ALA A 74 -4.11 4.16 9.44
C ALA A 74 -4.86 3.34 10.50
N ILE A 75 -4.18 3.00 11.61
CA ILE A 75 -4.80 2.32 12.75
C ILE A 75 -5.82 3.24 13.44
N ASN A 76 -5.42 4.49 13.74
CA ASN A 76 -6.30 5.47 14.36
C ASN A 76 -7.53 5.74 13.49
N ARG A 77 -7.33 5.82 12.16
CA ARG A 77 -8.38 5.96 11.17
C ARG A 77 -9.38 4.81 11.25
N ALA A 78 -8.91 3.58 11.10
CA ALA A 78 -9.77 2.42 11.12
C ALA A 78 -10.53 2.29 12.45
N MET A 79 -9.88 2.61 13.58
CA MET A 79 -10.54 2.66 14.88
C MET A 79 -11.60 3.75 14.98
N SER A 80 -11.35 4.91 14.40
CA SER A 80 -12.31 6.03 14.35
C SER A 80 -13.53 5.67 13.51
N GLU A 81 -13.31 5.11 12.31
CA GLU A 81 -14.38 4.66 11.42
C GLU A 81 -15.19 3.53 12.06
N LEU A 82 -14.54 2.54 12.66
CA LEU A 82 -15.21 1.48 13.36
C LEU A 82 -16.12 2.02 14.48
N ARG A 83 -15.62 2.97 15.29
CA ARG A 83 -16.42 3.62 16.34
C ARG A 83 -17.60 4.41 15.79
N LYS A 84 -17.46 5.06 14.64
CA LYS A 84 -18.58 5.77 13.98
C LYS A 84 -19.67 4.79 13.54
N ILE A 85 -19.26 3.67 12.93
CA ILE A 85 -20.19 2.62 12.50
C ILE A 85 -20.91 2.00 13.71
N LEU A 86 -20.20 1.83 14.82
CA LEU A 86 -20.75 1.28 16.07
C LEU A 86 -21.54 2.32 16.93
N LYS A 87 -21.71 3.56 16.45
CA LYS A 87 -22.59 4.54 17.10
C LYS A 87 -24.04 4.32 16.70
N SER A 88 -24.93 4.19 17.68
CA SER A 88 -26.37 4.12 17.49
C SER A 88 -27.07 4.88 18.65
N ASP A 89 -28.27 5.36 18.41
CA ASP A 89 -29.09 6.00 19.46
C ASP A 89 -29.47 5.00 20.55
N LYS A 90 -29.51 3.70 20.23
CA LYS A 90 -29.78 2.61 21.15
C LYS A 90 -28.55 2.18 21.94
N GLN A 91 -27.39 2.15 21.30
CA GLN A 91 -26.12 1.78 21.94
C GLN A 91 -25.55 2.94 22.75
N ARG A 92 -25.89 2.95 24.06
CA ARG A 92 -25.34 3.92 25.02
C ARG A 92 -24.06 3.34 25.65
N GLY A 93 -22.91 3.85 25.28
CA GLY A 93 -21.63 3.44 25.87
C GLY A 93 -20.54 3.17 24.85
N ILE A 94 -19.36 2.87 25.37
CA ILE A 94 -18.14 2.64 24.58
C ILE A 94 -18.11 1.17 24.16
N VAL A 95 -18.05 0.89 22.87
CA VAL A 95 -17.85 -0.46 22.33
C VAL A 95 -16.36 -0.81 22.23
N VAL A 96 -15.54 0.14 21.77
CA VAL A 96 -14.08 -0.02 21.67
C VAL A 96 -13.39 1.06 22.50
N LYS A 97 -12.67 0.63 23.54
CA LYS A 97 -11.95 1.49 24.49
C LYS A 97 -10.49 1.67 24.06
N THR A 98 -9.98 2.90 24.18
CA THR A 98 -8.56 3.19 24.05
C THR A 98 -7.89 3.14 25.42
N HIS A 99 -6.78 2.42 25.52
CA HIS A 99 -5.91 2.41 26.68
C HIS A 99 -4.64 3.20 26.35
N TYR A 100 -4.48 4.32 27.03
CA TYR A 100 -3.36 5.23 26.77
C TYR A 100 -2.01 4.49 26.77
N ARG A 101 -1.24 4.62 25.71
CA ARG A 101 0.07 3.97 25.48
C ARG A 101 0.06 2.42 25.48
N LYS A 102 -1.09 1.78 25.65
CA LYS A 102 -1.19 0.32 25.70
C LYS A 102 -1.88 -0.29 24.49
N GLY A 103 -2.87 0.41 23.91
CA GLY A 103 -3.62 -0.11 22.77
C GLY A 103 -5.13 0.03 22.90
N TYR A 104 -5.86 -0.95 22.46
CA TYR A 104 -7.32 -0.95 22.37
C TYR A 104 -7.90 -2.23 22.99
N SER A 105 -9.14 -2.17 23.47
CA SER A 105 -9.88 -3.37 23.88
C SER A 105 -11.34 -3.28 23.44
N PHE A 106 -11.92 -4.42 23.16
CA PHE A 106 -13.36 -4.55 23.03
C PHE A 106 -13.98 -4.46 24.42
N PHE A 107 -15.01 -3.64 24.60
CA PHE A 107 -15.52 -3.31 25.96
C PHE A 107 -16.80 -4.03 26.32
N LEU A 108 -17.51 -4.59 25.35
CA LEU A 108 -18.73 -5.33 25.55
C LEU A 108 -18.44 -6.84 25.56
N GLU A 109 -19.27 -7.61 26.27
CA GLU A 109 -19.21 -9.06 26.21
C GLU A 109 -19.91 -9.56 24.95
N PRO A 110 -19.23 -10.23 24.00
CA PRO A 110 -19.84 -10.76 22.81
C PRO A 110 -20.44 -12.16 23.07
N GLU A 111 -21.67 -12.36 22.67
CA GLU A 111 -22.30 -13.67 22.57
C GLU A 111 -22.13 -14.21 21.14
N ILE A 112 -21.31 -15.26 20.97
CA ILE A 112 -21.01 -15.84 19.67
C ILE A 112 -21.89 -17.08 19.47
N ILE A 113 -22.74 -17.06 18.43
CA ILE A 113 -23.63 -18.16 18.07
C ILE A 113 -23.07 -18.88 16.85
N TYR A 114 -22.77 -20.16 16.98
CA TYR A 114 -22.22 -20.99 15.92
C TYR A 114 -23.32 -21.73 15.15
N TYR A 115 -23.05 -22.07 13.89
CA TYR A 115 -23.97 -22.91 13.10
C TYR A 115 -24.16 -24.32 13.70
N SER A 116 -23.16 -24.84 14.42
CA SER A 116 -23.21 -26.13 15.12
C SER A 116 -24.15 -26.15 16.31
N ASP A 117 -24.50 -25.00 16.86
CA ASP A 117 -25.32 -24.88 18.09
C ASP A 117 -26.81 -24.88 17.77
N ILE A 118 -27.19 -24.97 16.49
CA ILE A 118 -28.57 -25.02 16.03
C ILE A 118 -28.97 -26.49 15.94
N PRO A 119 -29.95 -26.98 16.71
CA PRO A 119 -30.43 -28.36 16.58
C PRO A 119 -30.91 -28.60 15.13
N ALA A 120 -30.42 -29.67 14.52
CA ALA A 120 -30.87 -30.07 13.18
C ALA A 120 -32.38 -30.32 13.22
N GLN A 121 -33.15 -29.50 12.55
CA GLN A 121 -34.56 -29.79 12.29
C GLN A 121 -34.60 -30.98 11.34
N ALA A 122 -35.12 -32.11 11.86
CA ALA A 122 -35.34 -33.33 11.09
C ALA A 122 -36.29 -33.03 9.92
N HIS A 123 -35.88 -33.40 8.73
CA HIS A 123 -36.74 -33.50 7.55
C HIS A 123 -37.80 -34.55 7.80
N PRO A 124 -39.12 -34.25 7.69
CA PRO A 124 -40.13 -35.29 7.63
C PRO A 124 -40.29 -35.78 6.20
N ASP A 125 -40.12 -37.07 6.01
CA ASP A 125 -40.54 -37.81 4.83
C ASP A 125 -42.07 -37.67 4.62
N ALA A 126 -42.48 -37.65 3.37
CA ALA A 126 -43.83 -37.60 2.92
C ALA A 126 -44.65 -38.82 3.39
N HIS A 127 -45.84 -38.60 3.96
CA HIS A 127 -47.09 -39.21 3.51
C HIS A 127 -48.35 -38.76 4.32
N SER A 128 -49.26 -38.22 3.54
CA SER A 128 -50.75 -38.26 3.63
C SER A 128 -51.56 -37.94 4.89
N SER A 129 -52.45 -36.99 4.63
CA SER A 129 -53.89 -36.91 4.96
C SER A 129 -54.37 -36.43 6.33
N SER A 130 -55.11 -35.34 6.20
CA SER A 130 -56.42 -34.98 6.80
C SER A 130 -56.51 -34.31 8.16
N VAL A 131 -57.26 -33.18 8.07
CA VAL A 131 -58.18 -32.58 9.07
C VAL A 131 -57.63 -31.51 10.01
N SER A 132 -58.07 -30.26 9.73
CA SER A 132 -58.16 -29.09 10.65
C SER A 132 -59.21 -29.32 11.75
N PRO A 133 -59.42 -28.50 12.80
CA PRO A 133 -59.04 -27.08 12.92
C PRO A 133 -58.60 -26.60 14.34
N SER A 134 -58.19 -25.37 14.40
CA SER A 134 -58.49 -24.33 15.39
C SER A 134 -57.49 -23.93 16.46
N ILE A 135 -57.32 -22.62 16.47
CA ILE A 135 -57.03 -21.65 17.55
C ILE A 135 -55.58 -21.25 17.78
N SER A 136 -55.31 -20.00 17.31
CA SER A 136 -54.24 -19.09 17.75
C SER A 136 -54.26 -18.82 19.26
N PRO A 137 -53.24 -18.27 19.93
CA PRO A 137 -52.43 -17.14 19.50
C PRO A 137 -50.98 -17.12 20.01
N VAL A 138 -50.33 -16.03 19.66
CA VAL A 138 -49.18 -15.32 20.27
C VAL A 138 -47.83 -15.50 19.60
N SER A 139 -47.57 -14.50 18.77
CA SER A 139 -46.34 -13.76 18.47
C SER A 139 -45.03 -14.20 19.14
N GLN A 140 -44.13 -14.72 18.34
CA GLN A 140 -42.71 -14.49 18.52
C GLN A 140 -42.19 -13.79 17.26
N ILE A 141 -41.71 -12.59 17.44
CA ILE A 141 -41.07 -11.77 16.41
C ILE A 141 -39.68 -12.31 16.25
N ASP A 142 -39.41 -12.88 15.11
CA ASP A 142 -38.08 -13.29 14.68
C ASP A 142 -37.40 -12.08 14.01
N PRO A 143 -36.31 -11.51 14.53
CA PRO A 143 -35.62 -10.39 13.88
C PRO A 143 -34.62 -10.91 12.85
N SER A 144 -35.12 -11.41 11.72
CA SER A 144 -34.28 -11.62 10.55
C SER A 144 -34.28 -10.35 9.70
N CYS A 145 -33.09 -9.86 9.34
CA CYS A 145 -32.92 -8.74 8.42
C CYS A 145 -33.37 -9.11 7.01
N ASP A 146 -34.66 -9.08 6.73
CA ASP A 146 -35.17 -9.17 5.35
C ASP A 146 -35.57 -7.77 4.87
N SER A 147 -34.86 -7.33 3.82
CA SER A 147 -35.18 -6.11 3.10
C SER A 147 -36.39 -6.33 2.20
N GLU A 148 -37.50 -5.70 2.50
CA GLU A 148 -38.63 -5.61 1.59
C GLU A 148 -38.29 -4.81 0.33
N LYS A 149 -38.53 -5.41 -0.83
CA LYS A 149 -38.53 -4.72 -2.13
C LYS A 149 -39.80 -3.86 -2.24
N PRO A 150 -39.71 -2.61 -2.73
CA PRO A 150 -40.92 -1.80 -2.94
C PRO A 150 -41.77 -2.34 -4.09
N PRO A 151 -43.13 -2.16 -4.04
CA PRO A 151 -44.03 -2.73 -5.03
C PRO A 151 -43.95 -2.04 -6.37
N ASN A 152 -43.91 -2.85 -7.40
CA ASN A 152 -43.98 -2.48 -8.81
C ASN A 152 -45.32 -1.77 -9.11
N ARG A 153 -45.26 -0.45 -9.38
CA ARG A 153 -46.31 0.25 -10.14
C ARG A 153 -45.67 0.81 -11.40
N PHE A 154 -45.77 0.06 -12.47
CA PHE A 154 -45.72 0.62 -13.82
C PHE A 154 -46.32 -0.40 -14.82
N THR A 155 -47.63 -0.40 -14.94
CA THR A 155 -48.30 -0.80 -16.18
C THR A 155 -48.99 0.43 -16.72
N TRP A 156 -48.58 0.84 -17.93
CA TRP A 156 -49.17 1.73 -18.90
C TRP A 156 -48.10 2.62 -19.51
N VAL A 157 -47.42 2.13 -20.52
CA VAL A 157 -46.93 2.86 -21.70
C VAL A 157 -46.22 1.83 -22.62
N PHE A 158 -46.96 1.05 -23.30
CA PHE A 158 -46.47 0.33 -24.49
C PHE A 158 -47.37 0.65 -25.67
N LYS A 159 -47.15 1.78 -26.32
CA LYS A 159 -47.61 2.05 -27.72
C LYS A 159 -46.88 3.24 -28.40
N GLY A 160 -45.81 3.77 -27.84
CA GLY A 160 -45.03 4.89 -28.44
C GLY A 160 -43.56 4.58 -28.74
N ALA A 161 -43.06 3.39 -28.42
CA ALA A 161 -41.62 3.12 -28.43
C ALA A 161 -41.04 2.56 -29.76
N ALA A 162 -41.87 2.21 -30.75
CA ALA A 162 -41.37 1.63 -32.00
C ALA A 162 -40.86 2.66 -33.03
N LEU A 163 -41.22 3.92 -32.90
CA LEU A 163 -40.78 4.97 -33.82
C LEU A 163 -39.51 5.71 -33.36
N CYS A 164 -39.22 5.72 -32.07
CA CYS A 164 -38.00 6.35 -31.53
C CYS A 164 -36.77 5.47 -31.65
N CYS A 165 -36.91 4.13 -31.69
CA CYS A 165 -35.76 3.23 -31.80
C CYS A 165 -35.12 3.23 -33.21
N VAL A 166 -35.86 3.52 -34.26
CA VAL A 166 -35.30 3.58 -35.62
C VAL A 166 -34.51 4.90 -35.82
N ILE A 167 -34.99 5.99 -35.25
CA ILE A 167 -34.27 7.29 -35.30
C ILE A 167 -33.04 7.25 -34.39
N GLY A 168 -33.10 6.61 -33.25
CA GLY A 168 -31.95 6.45 -32.33
C GLY A 168 -30.83 5.60 -32.92
N LEU A 169 -31.14 4.56 -33.67
CA LEU A 169 -30.15 3.70 -34.33
C LEU A 169 -29.49 4.36 -35.54
N THR A 170 -30.19 5.22 -36.27
CA THR A 170 -29.60 5.96 -37.39
C THR A 170 -28.71 7.12 -36.93
N VAL A 171 -29.01 7.76 -35.79
CA VAL A 171 -28.17 8.78 -35.18
C VAL A 171 -26.93 8.14 -34.53
N ALA A 172 -27.08 6.99 -33.88
CA ALA A 172 -25.93 6.25 -33.31
C ALA A 172 -25.00 5.65 -34.38
N ALA A 173 -25.53 5.26 -35.56
CA ALA A 173 -24.71 4.84 -36.70
C ALA A 173 -24.03 6.02 -37.39
N GLY A 174 -24.71 7.20 -37.48
CA GLY A 174 -24.14 8.41 -38.06
C GLY A 174 -23.04 9.06 -37.19
N VAL A 175 -23.15 8.93 -35.87
CA VAL A 175 -22.12 9.41 -34.92
C VAL A 175 -20.88 8.49 -34.87
N LYS A 176 -21.03 7.18 -35.15
CA LYS A 176 -19.88 6.27 -35.25
C LYS A 176 -19.03 6.41 -36.52
N PHE A 177 -19.56 7.08 -37.57
CA PHE A 177 -18.80 7.31 -38.80
C PHE A 177 -18.29 8.76 -38.97
N GLY A 178 -18.51 9.64 -38.01
CA GLY A 178 -18.16 11.05 -38.12
C GLY A 178 -17.27 11.62 -37.00
N VAL A 179 -16.94 10.80 -35.99
CA VAL A 179 -15.90 11.17 -35.03
C VAL A 179 -14.60 10.57 -35.52
N ASN A 180 -13.87 11.30 -36.34
CA ASN A 180 -12.43 11.20 -36.35
C ASN A 180 -12.03 11.48 -34.89
N GLU A 181 -11.67 10.46 -34.12
CA GLU A 181 -10.77 10.63 -33.01
C GLU A 181 -9.48 11.19 -33.63
N GLN A 182 -9.39 12.50 -33.72
CA GLN A 182 -8.09 13.12 -33.62
C GLN A 182 -7.55 12.66 -32.27
N GLU A 183 -6.72 11.59 -32.28
CA GLU A 183 -5.72 11.44 -31.25
C GLU A 183 -5.13 12.83 -31.05
N VAL A 184 -5.41 13.44 -29.93
CA VAL A 184 -4.64 14.56 -29.44
C VAL A 184 -3.25 13.96 -29.20
N ILE A 185 -2.40 14.05 -30.23
CA ILE A 185 -0.98 13.77 -30.12
C ILE A 185 -0.49 14.82 -29.14
N THR A 186 -0.58 14.51 -27.86
CA THR A 186 0.20 15.21 -26.85
C THR A 186 1.66 14.99 -27.28
N PRO A 187 2.40 16.05 -27.64
CA PRO A 187 3.79 15.87 -28.02
C PRO A 187 4.48 15.18 -26.86
N SER A 188 4.94 13.94 -27.09
CA SER A 188 5.71 13.21 -26.11
C SER A 188 6.99 14.00 -25.84
N ILE A 189 7.09 14.53 -24.63
CA ILE A 189 8.31 15.26 -24.23
C ILE A 189 9.46 14.27 -24.28
N VAL A 190 10.48 14.61 -25.04
CA VAL A 190 11.72 13.83 -25.09
C VAL A 190 12.41 13.98 -23.75
N THR A 191 12.52 12.90 -23.02
CA THR A 191 13.26 12.85 -21.77
C THR A 191 14.75 12.93 -22.06
N GLN A 192 15.44 13.90 -21.47
CA GLN A 192 16.88 14.08 -21.60
C GLN A 192 17.62 13.45 -20.43
N ASP A 193 18.64 12.68 -20.71
CA ASP A 193 19.53 12.12 -19.70
C ASP A 193 20.38 13.22 -19.07
N GLN A 194 20.39 13.26 -17.73
CA GLN A 194 21.03 14.29 -16.95
C GLN A 194 22.03 13.69 -15.96
N PRO A 195 23.35 13.86 -16.18
CA PRO A 195 24.38 13.49 -15.20
C PRO A 195 24.21 14.27 -13.90
N ILE A 196 24.50 13.61 -12.78
CA ILE A 196 24.38 14.21 -11.45
C ILE A 196 25.64 14.02 -10.60
N LYS A 197 25.75 14.88 -9.59
CA LYS A 197 26.73 14.75 -8.50
C LYS A 197 25.98 14.79 -7.17
N GLU A 198 26.24 13.81 -6.32
CA GLU A 198 25.66 13.74 -4.98
C GLU A 198 26.66 14.27 -3.95
N HIS A 199 26.13 15.01 -2.97
CA HIS A 199 26.90 15.52 -1.85
C HIS A 199 26.11 15.29 -0.55
N ALA A 200 26.69 14.55 0.40
CA ALA A 200 26.08 14.29 1.69
C ALA A 200 26.08 15.56 2.55
N LEU A 201 24.90 15.92 3.09
CA LEU A 201 24.70 17.04 3.99
C LEU A 201 24.50 16.62 5.46
N SER A 202 24.44 15.32 5.71
CA SER A 202 24.18 14.75 7.03
C SER A 202 25.23 13.76 7.46
N TRP A 203 25.48 13.72 8.78
CA TRP A 203 26.52 12.87 9.39
C TRP A 203 25.99 11.99 10.52
N MET A 204 24.76 12.25 11.00
CA MET A 204 24.16 11.49 12.08
C MET A 204 23.57 10.19 11.57
N GLN A 205 23.74 9.12 12.33
CA GLN A 205 23.12 7.83 12.03
C GLN A 205 21.66 7.84 12.46
N GLY A 206 20.78 7.50 11.50
CA GLY A 206 19.34 7.50 11.70
C GLY A 206 18.59 7.70 10.39
N ARG A 207 17.32 8.10 10.49
CA ARG A 207 16.46 8.31 9.34
C ARG A 207 16.02 9.75 9.22
N TYR A 208 16.21 10.32 8.05
CA TYR A 208 15.85 11.67 7.64
C TYR A 208 14.57 11.59 6.82
N THR A 209 13.57 12.41 7.16
CA THR A 209 12.27 12.40 6.45
C THR A 209 11.56 13.74 6.57
N LEU A 210 10.50 13.95 5.80
CA LEU A 210 9.65 15.15 5.83
C LEU A 210 10.46 16.43 5.67
N LEU A 211 11.22 16.51 4.57
CA LEU A 211 11.94 17.73 4.22
C LEU A 211 10.96 18.89 4.00
N ASN A 212 11.37 20.08 4.42
CA ASN A 212 10.64 21.31 4.19
C ASN A 212 11.64 22.46 4.05
N LEU A 213 11.79 22.97 2.83
CA LEU A 213 12.74 24.01 2.47
C LEU A 213 12.16 25.40 2.76
N SER A 214 12.99 26.32 3.25
CA SER A 214 12.58 27.72 3.42
C SER A 214 12.40 28.42 2.05
N PRO A 215 11.51 29.41 1.92
CA PRO A 215 11.27 30.14 0.65
C PRO A 215 12.52 30.76 0.02
N ASN A 216 13.51 31.15 0.83
CA ASN A 216 14.79 31.73 0.37
C ASN A 216 15.89 30.70 0.10
N ASP A 217 15.58 29.40 0.12
CA ASP A 217 16.50 28.27 -0.09
C ASP A 217 17.71 28.21 0.87
N ALA A 218 17.68 28.99 1.97
CA ALA A 218 18.81 29.05 2.90
C ALA A 218 18.74 28.02 4.03
N MET A 219 17.56 27.56 4.38
CA MET A 219 17.30 26.69 5.52
C MET A 219 16.46 25.48 5.09
N VAL A 220 16.69 24.34 5.73
CA VAL A 220 15.82 23.18 5.63
C VAL A 220 15.41 22.68 7.00
N ALA A 221 14.13 22.43 7.18
CA ALA A 221 13.60 21.73 8.34
C ALA A 221 13.26 20.29 7.96
N TYR A 222 13.51 19.35 8.86
CA TYR A 222 13.16 17.94 8.63
C TYR A 222 12.93 17.19 9.93
N SER A 223 12.22 16.07 9.84
CA SER A 223 12.11 15.14 10.96
C SER A 223 13.26 14.14 10.92
N PHE A 224 13.83 13.85 12.08
CA PHE A 224 14.93 12.90 12.22
C PHE A 224 14.62 11.86 13.31
N ILE A 225 14.76 10.59 12.98
CA ILE A 225 14.71 9.47 13.92
C ILE A 225 16.14 9.00 14.13
N LYS A 226 16.67 9.18 15.34
CA LYS A 226 17.98 8.66 15.69
C LYS A 226 17.96 7.12 15.67
N ARG A 227 19.05 6.48 15.27
CA ARG A 227 19.22 5.03 15.38
C ARG A 227 18.85 4.58 16.81
N ASP A 228 18.09 3.50 16.90
CA ASP A 228 17.64 2.88 18.16
C ASP A 228 16.61 3.71 18.97
N THR A 229 15.97 4.70 18.33
CA THR A 229 14.79 5.40 18.88
C THR A 229 13.59 5.23 17.95
N ASN A 230 12.39 5.52 18.47
CA ASN A 230 11.12 5.42 17.72
C ASN A 230 10.31 6.73 17.73
N TYR A 231 10.96 7.85 18.02
CA TYR A 231 10.32 9.17 18.02
C TYR A 231 11.07 10.15 17.10
N TYR A 232 10.32 11.10 16.56
CA TYR A 232 10.80 12.11 15.63
C TYR A 232 11.28 13.36 16.36
N SER A 233 12.50 13.80 16.07
CA SER A 233 12.99 15.13 16.44
C SER A 233 12.90 16.05 15.25
N LEU A 234 12.56 17.31 15.45
CA LEU A 234 12.68 18.35 14.42
C LEU A 234 14.14 18.83 14.37
N VAL A 235 14.70 18.92 13.17
CA VAL A 235 15.99 19.55 12.92
C VAL A 235 15.81 20.70 11.94
N VAL A 236 16.38 21.85 12.26
CA VAL A 236 16.44 23.01 11.37
C VAL A 236 17.91 23.27 11.05
N LYS A 237 18.26 23.24 9.78
CA LYS A 237 19.64 23.31 9.30
C LYS A 237 19.84 24.46 8.31
N ASN A 238 20.85 25.27 8.53
CA ASN A 238 21.31 26.26 7.57
C ASN A 238 22.18 25.57 6.50
N LEU A 239 21.77 25.65 5.24
CA LEU A 239 22.42 24.92 4.15
C LEU A 239 23.80 25.50 3.77
N LYS A 240 24.03 26.80 4.04
CA LYS A 240 25.30 27.46 3.74
C LYS A 240 26.34 27.26 4.84
N SER A 241 25.96 27.47 6.10
CA SER A 241 26.89 27.36 7.24
C SER A 241 27.01 25.93 7.77
N GLY A 242 26.04 25.07 7.47
CA GLY A 242 25.91 23.73 8.05
C GLY A 242 25.44 23.73 9.51
N HIS A 243 25.21 24.91 10.12
CA HIS A 243 24.73 25.00 11.49
C HIS A 243 23.31 24.44 11.60
N GLU A 244 23.05 23.67 12.69
CA GLU A 244 21.75 23.06 12.90
C GLU A 244 21.29 23.18 14.37
N ARG A 245 19.97 23.30 14.55
CA ARG A 245 19.29 23.21 15.83
C ARG A 245 18.38 22.01 15.83
N ARG A 246 18.36 21.29 16.93
CA ARG A 246 17.51 20.11 17.12
C ARG A 246 16.56 20.33 18.29
N LEU A 247 15.28 19.99 18.05
CA LEU A 247 14.22 19.97 19.04
C LEU A 247 13.67 18.54 19.14
N GLY A 248 13.46 18.07 20.36
CA GLY A 248 12.88 16.74 20.55
C GLY A 248 12.98 16.31 22.01
N GLU A 249 11.95 15.63 22.45
CA GLU A 249 11.85 15.00 23.77
C GLU A 249 11.59 13.51 23.59
N GLN A 250 12.00 12.70 24.55
CA GLN A 250 11.84 11.26 24.48
C GLN A 250 10.35 10.88 24.46
N GLY A 251 9.96 10.15 23.43
CA GLY A 251 8.59 9.66 23.24
C GLY A 251 7.62 10.69 22.65
N VAL A 252 8.07 11.90 22.34
CA VAL A 252 7.28 12.97 21.73
C VAL A 252 7.75 13.18 20.29
N ASN A 253 6.81 13.38 19.38
CA ASN A 253 7.11 13.53 17.96
C ASN A 253 7.03 14.99 17.52
N TYR A 254 8.04 15.44 16.78
CA TYR A 254 8.19 16.78 16.26
C TYR A 254 8.25 16.74 14.74
N TYR A 255 7.38 17.52 14.07
CA TYR A 255 7.27 17.53 12.61
C TYR A 255 7.28 18.94 12.06
N PRO A 256 8.01 19.25 10.97
CA PRO A 256 7.88 20.53 10.29
C PRO A 256 6.48 20.67 9.71
N VAL A 257 5.94 21.87 9.71
CA VAL A 257 4.69 22.25 9.05
C VAL A 257 4.99 23.12 7.84
N GLY A 258 5.75 24.18 8.00
CA GLY A 258 6.12 25.11 6.94
C GLY A 258 6.88 26.31 7.44
N TRP A 259 7.11 27.28 6.58
CA TRP A 259 7.88 28.48 6.84
C TRP A 259 7.04 29.76 6.68
N SER A 260 7.49 30.85 7.33
CA SER A 260 7.07 32.19 7.00
C SER A 260 7.62 32.61 5.63
N LEU A 261 6.94 33.54 4.94
CA LEU A 261 7.36 34.03 3.62
C LEU A 261 8.76 34.67 3.65
N ASP A 262 9.11 35.35 4.73
CA ASP A 262 10.43 35.96 4.93
C ASP A 262 11.51 34.96 5.32
N SER A 263 11.15 33.66 5.47
CA SER A 263 12.05 32.56 5.90
C SER A 263 12.65 32.71 7.31
N ASN A 264 12.13 33.63 8.12
CA ASN A 264 12.65 33.87 9.46
C ASN A 264 12.00 33.01 10.54
N THR A 265 10.85 32.40 10.25
CA THR A 265 10.10 31.58 11.20
C THR A 265 9.76 30.23 10.61
N ILE A 266 10.00 29.16 11.39
CA ILE A 266 9.53 27.80 11.10
C ILE A 266 8.30 27.50 11.95
N TYR A 267 7.24 27.06 11.29
CA TYR A 267 6.06 26.46 11.92
C TYR A 267 6.26 24.97 12.03
N TYR A 268 6.01 24.40 13.21
CA TYR A 268 6.15 22.98 13.44
C TYR A 268 5.07 22.47 14.38
N ARG A 269 4.82 21.19 14.38
CA ARG A 269 3.86 20.57 15.29
C ARG A 269 4.52 19.58 16.24
N ILE A 270 3.99 19.53 17.44
CA ILE A 270 4.34 18.57 18.48
C ILE A 270 3.16 17.62 18.64
N VAL A 271 3.43 16.31 18.62
CA VAL A 271 2.44 15.26 18.83
C VAL A 271 2.91 14.42 20.03
N ASP A 272 2.14 14.50 21.12
CA ASP A 272 2.34 13.72 22.35
C ASP A 272 1.07 12.92 22.65
N GLY A 273 1.09 11.64 22.35
CA GLY A 273 -0.10 10.79 22.41
C GLY A 273 -1.22 11.33 21.50
N ASP A 274 -2.35 11.68 22.10
CA ASP A 274 -3.52 12.23 21.38
C ASP A 274 -3.51 13.77 21.29
N LYS A 275 -2.48 14.43 21.82
CA LYS A 275 -2.34 15.88 21.77
C LYS A 275 -1.54 16.28 20.55
N CYS A 276 -2.01 17.30 19.84
CA CYS A 276 -1.33 17.91 18.71
C CYS A 276 -1.34 19.43 18.89
N GLN A 277 -0.17 20.05 18.80
CA GLN A 277 0.00 21.49 18.96
C GLN A 277 0.89 22.05 17.87
N VAL A 278 0.53 23.18 17.31
CA VAL A 278 1.36 23.96 16.39
C VAL A 278 2.11 25.04 17.15
N TRP A 279 3.39 25.12 16.87
CA TRP A 279 4.34 26.05 17.48
C TRP A 279 5.12 26.77 16.42
N GLN A 280 5.70 27.91 16.74
CA GLN A 280 6.65 28.62 15.91
C GLN A 280 8.02 28.73 16.59
N LEU A 281 9.05 28.84 15.76
CA LEU A 281 10.43 28.99 16.17
C LEU A 281 11.13 29.94 15.20
N ASN A 282 11.83 30.93 15.73
CA ASN A 282 12.65 31.80 14.91
C ASN A 282 13.88 31.05 14.35
N ALA A 283 14.14 31.20 13.04
CA ALA A 283 15.22 30.52 12.33
C ALA A 283 16.64 31.00 12.72
N ASP A 284 16.77 32.13 13.42
CA ASP A 284 18.05 32.64 13.93
C ASP A 284 18.58 31.84 15.13
N PHE A 285 17.76 30.91 15.68
CA PHE A 285 18.03 30.06 16.83
C PHE A 285 18.21 30.82 18.17
N ASN A 286 17.98 32.12 18.23
CA ASN A 286 18.20 32.96 19.40
C ASN A 286 16.96 33.06 20.30
N SER A 287 15.77 32.86 19.77
CA SER A 287 14.52 32.91 20.52
C SER A 287 14.02 31.53 20.93
N GLY A 288 13.15 31.48 21.94
CA GLY A 288 12.42 30.28 22.33
C GLY A 288 11.33 29.92 21.34
N SER A 289 10.78 28.72 21.50
CA SER A 289 9.57 28.31 20.77
C SER A 289 8.33 28.93 21.39
N GLU A 290 7.36 29.30 20.56
CA GLU A 290 6.10 29.89 20.98
C GLU A 290 4.92 29.04 20.50
N TYR A 291 3.96 28.76 21.42
CA TYR A 291 2.73 28.05 21.11
C TYR A 291 1.79 28.93 20.29
N LEU A 292 1.16 28.34 19.25
CA LEU A 292 0.18 29.02 18.42
C LEU A 292 -1.25 28.51 18.62
N PHE A 293 -1.46 27.22 18.40
CA PHE A 293 -2.80 26.62 18.51
C PHE A 293 -2.77 25.08 18.55
N ASP A 294 -3.87 24.50 19.01
CA ASP A 294 -4.06 23.05 18.98
C ASP A 294 -4.45 22.55 17.59
N CYS A 295 -3.89 21.42 17.19
CA CYS A 295 -4.14 20.82 15.90
C CYS A 295 -4.77 19.42 16.03
N LYS A 296 -5.18 18.84 14.92
CA LYS A 296 -5.49 17.42 14.84
C LYS A 296 -4.21 16.64 14.51
N ILE A 297 -4.10 15.41 15.05
CA ILE A 297 -2.89 14.58 14.95
C ILE A 297 -2.43 14.40 13.50
N ASN A 298 -3.39 14.24 12.58
CA ASN A 298 -3.12 14.01 11.16
C ASN A 298 -2.93 15.31 10.34
N SER A 299 -2.95 16.49 10.97
CA SER A 299 -2.61 17.73 10.27
C SER A 299 -1.18 17.70 9.78
N MET A 300 -0.96 18.09 8.52
CA MET A 300 0.31 17.90 7.83
C MET A 300 0.97 19.23 7.44
N THR A 301 1.46 19.32 6.21
CA THR A 301 2.22 20.47 5.70
C THR A 301 1.40 21.73 5.55
N GLY A 302 2.07 22.86 5.61
CA GLY A 302 1.51 24.19 5.38
C GLY A 302 2.61 25.20 5.07
N GLY A 303 2.24 26.47 5.03
CA GLY A 303 3.14 27.60 4.82
C GLY A 303 2.39 28.92 4.98
N GLU A 304 3.12 29.99 5.27
CA GLU A 304 2.54 31.32 5.27
C GLU A 304 2.30 31.78 3.84
N ILE A 305 1.15 32.42 3.59
CA ILE A 305 0.79 32.96 2.26
C ILE A 305 0.75 34.48 2.24
N ASN A 306 0.44 35.10 3.38
CA ASN A 306 0.47 36.52 3.62
C ASN A 306 0.91 36.73 5.06
N GLN A 307 1.41 37.88 5.42
CA GLN A 307 1.89 38.19 6.76
C GLN A 307 0.84 37.82 7.81
N GLY A 308 1.17 36.84 8.69
CA GLY A 308 0.30 36.35 9.74
C GLY A 308 -0.82 35.41 9.27
N ARG A 309 -0.82 34.95 8.00
CA ARG A 309 -1.79 33.97 7.50
C ARG A 309 -1.14 32.67 7.11
N LEU A 310 -1.47 31.62 7.86
CA LEU A 310 -0.96 30.25 7.67
C LEU A 310 -1.99 29.41 6.90
N VAL A 311 -1.60 28.86 5.76
CA VAL A 311 -2.35 27.79 5.08
C VAL A 311 -1.76 26.45 5.47
N TYR A 312 -2.61 25.53 5.87
CA TYR A 312 -2.16 24.17 6.23
C TYR A 312 -3.24 23.12 5.94
N ALA A 313 -2.79 21.88 5.76
CA ALA A 313 -3.67 20.73 5.57
C ALA A 313 -4.28 20.33 6.92
N LYS A 314 -5.55 20.67 7.14
CA LYS A 314 -6.31 20.38 8.35
C LYS A 314 -7.10 19.09 8.18
N SER A 315 -6.85 18.11 9.04
CA SER A 315 -7.58 16.84 9.06
C SER A 315 -8.98 16.98 9.66
N GLY A 316 -9.85 16.03 9.34
CA GLY A 316 -11.22 16.00 9.86
C GLY A 316 -12.23 16.67 8.96
N TYR A 317 -11.92 16.80 7.67
CA TYR A 317 -12.88 17.30 6.69
C TYR A 317 -14.12 16.41 6.64
N ARG A 318 -15.31 17.02 6.76
CA ARG A 318 -16.61 16.32 6.84
C ARG A 318 -16.63 15.17 7.87
N ASN A 319 -16.00 15.40 9.02
CA ASN A 319 -15.88 14.43 10.13
C ASN A 319 -15.12 13.14 9.81
N ARG A 320 -14.29 13.16 8.77
CA ARG A 320 -13.35 12.08 8.45
C ARG A 320 -11.95 12.48 8.91
N ASP A 321 -11.46 11.84 9.97
CA ASP A 321 -10.20 12.24 10.64
C ASP A 321 -8.96 12.16 9.75
N GLU A 322 -9.00 11.26 8.76
CA GLU A 322 -7.93 11.06 7.79
C GLU A 322 -7.97 12.01 6.59
N LEU A 323 -9.15 12.58 6.31
CA LEU A 323 -9.35 13.41 5.13
C LEU A 323 -8.96 14.85 5.46
N SER A 324 -7.91 15.35 4.81
CA SER A 324 -7.43 16.72 4.99
C SER A 324 -7.93 17.65 3.90
N ALA A 325 -8.33 18.87 4.30
CA ALA A 325 -8.59 19.98 3.40
C ALA A 325 -7.66 21.14 3.75
N LEU A 326 -7.27 21.94 2.77
CA LEU A 326 -6.50 23.14 3.05
C LEU A 326 -7.38 24.18 3.75
N THR A 327 -6.84 24.75 4.81
CA THR A 327 -7.47 25.74 5.67
C THR A 327 -6.53 26.95 5.79
N ASN A 328 -7.05 28.14 5.64
CA ASN A 328 -6.37 29.38 5.87
C ASN A 328 -6.70 29.87 7.29
N ARG A 329 -5.69 30.12 8.10
CA ARG A 329 -5.81 30.61 9.47
C ARG A 329 -5.10 31.94 9.65
N ASP A 330 -5.80 32.90 10.19
CA ASP A 330 -5.23 34.12 10.71
C ASP A 330 -4.59 33.84 12.08
N LEU A 331 -3.28 34.02 12.21
CA LEU A 331 -2.55 33.70 13.43
C LEU A 331 -2.83 34.67 14.57
N ALA A 332 -3.24 35.91 14.27
CA ALA A 332 -3.52 36.93 15.28
C ALA A 332 -4.94 36.78 15.86
N THR A 333 -5.93 36.53 15.01
CA THR A 333 -7.34 36.43 15.43
C THR A 333 -7.78 35.01 15.72
N GLY A 334 -7.10 34.03 15.13
CA GLY A 334 -7.48 32.61 15.17
C GLY A 334 -8.62 32.25 14.21
N GLU A 335 -9.11 33.18 13.40
CA GLU A 335 -10.13 32.92 12.41
C GLU A 335 -9.64 31.97 11.30
N GLU A 336 -10.47 31.00 10.97
CA GLU A 336 -10.16 29.99 9.95
C GLU A 336 -11.25 29.90 8.90
N PHE A 337 -10.84 29.72 7.65
CA PHE A 337 -11.76 29.30 6.60
C PHE A 337 -11.13 28.22 5.73
N GLN A 338 -11.97 27.35 5.21
CA GLN A 338 -11.55 26.22 4.35
C GLN A 338 -11.35 26.73 2.92
N ILE A 339 -10.20 26.36 2.31
CA ILE A 339 -9.83 26.72 0.93
C ILE A 339 -10.26 25.64 -0.06
N THR A 340 -10.05 24.36 0.28
CA THR A 340 -10.27 23.25 -0.65
C THR A 340 -11.32 22.26 -0.16
N SER A 341 -11.96 21.57 -1.11
CA SER A 341 -12.99 20.58 -0.85
C SER A 341 -12.68 19.27 -1.55
N PRO A 342 -11.81 18.41 -0.94
CA PRO A 342 -11.45 17.13 -1.51
C PRO A 342 -12.67 16.20 -1.58
N ASN A 343 -12.66 15.26 -2.56
CA ASN A 343 -13.70 14.25 -2.62
C ASN A 343 -13.56 13.26 -1.44
N LEU A 344 -14.68 12.64 -1.06
CA LEU A 344 -14.72 11.75 0.11
C LEU A 344 -13.92 10.47 -0.06
N ASN A 345 -13.63 10.08 -1.30
CA ASN A 345 -12.86 8.87 -1.63
C ASN A 345 -11.37 9.15 -1.84
N SER A 346 -10.89 10.35 -1.47
CA SER A 346 -9.48 10.71 -1.52
C SER A 346 -8.82 10.61 -0.14
N TYR A 347 -7.50 10.73 -0.12
CA TYR A 347 -6.72 10.90 1.12
C TYR A 347 -6.55 12.38 1.49
N GLY A 348 -7.27 13.27 0.81
CA GLY A 348 -7.27 14.70 1.07
C GLY A 348 -6.19 15.49 0.35
N ASP A 349 -6.13 16.76 0.70
CA ASP A 349 -5.28 17.76 0.09
C ASP A 349 -4.07 18.06 0.98
N ARG A 350 -2.92 18.27 0.35
CA ARG A 350 -1.65 18.59 0.99
C ARG A 350 -1.07 19.85 0.37
N PHE A 351 -0.75 20.84 1.20
CA PHE A 351 -0.05 22.04 0.77
C PHE A 351 1.35 21.69 0.24
N LEU A 352 1.71 22.28 -0.90
CA LEU A 352 3.05 22.16 -1.50
C LEU A 352 3.81 23.48 -1.40
N THR A 353 3.31 24.52 -2.01
CA THR A 353 3.93 25.84 -2.01
C THR A 353 2.92 26.96 -2.32
N TYR A 354 3.31 28.18 -2.06
CA TYR A 354 2.62 29.40 -2.47
C TYR A 354 3.54 30.22 -3.36
N ILE A 355 3.01 30.78 -4.43
CA ILE A 355 3.71 31.69 -5.35
C ILE A 355 3.17 33.10 -5.14
N PRO A 356 3.89 33.96 -4.38
CA PRO A 356 3.43 35.29 -4.02
C PRO A 356 3.14 36.20 -5.22
N GLU A 357 3.99 36.13 -6.27
CA GLU A 357 3.90 36.99 -7.45
C GLU A 357 2.66 36.70 -8.31
N LYS A 358 2.10 35.50 -8.16
CA LYS A 358 0.90 35.05 -8.89
C LYS A 358 -0.31 34.91 -7.97
N GLU A 359 -0.13 35.05 -6.67
CA GLU A 359 -1.14 34.79 -5.64
C GLU A 359 -1.79 33.38 -5.77
N ILE A 360 -0.98 32.36 -6.07
CA ILE A 360 -1.45 30.99 -6.32
C ILE A 360 -0.91 30.05 -5.26
N ILE A 361 -1.79 29.23 -4.67
CA ILE A 361 -1.46 28.07 -3.85
C ILE A 361 -1.42 26.84 -4.73
N LEU A 362 -0.34 26.04 -4.59
CA LEU A 362 -0.20 24.75 -5.21
C LEU A 362 -0.36 23.66 -4.16
N PHE A 363 -1.12 22.63 -4.49
CA PHE A 363 -1.40 21.53 -3.58
C PHE A 363 -1.53 20.20 -4.31
N GLU A 364 -1.18 19.11 -3.61
CA GLU A 364 -1.40 17.74 -4.04
C GLU A 364 -2.73 17.24 -3.50
N ARG A 365 -3.62 16.74 -4.37
CA ARG A 365 -4.79 15.94 -3.98
C ARG A 365 -4.47 14.47 -4.17
N ARG A 366 -4.42 13.75 -3.07
CA ARG A 366 -4.13 12.33 -3.10
C ARG A 366 -5.39 11.51 -3.33
N GLN A 367 -5.52 10.97 -4.52
CA GLN A 367 -6.55 9.99 -4.83
C GLN A 367 -6.11 8.59 -4.41
N TYR A 368 -7.00 7.61 -4.59
CA TYR A 368 -6.71 6.22 -4.22
C TYR A 368 -5.58 5.60 -5.06
N ASP A 369 -5.50 5.96 -6.33
CA ASP A 369 -4.61 5.40 -7.35
C ASP A 369 -3.68 6.42 -8.02
N THR A 370 -3.94 7.71 -7.85
CA THR A 370 -3.16 8.81 -8.45
C THR A 370 -2.94 9.95 -7.46
N ASN A 371 -1.97 10.81 -7.77
CA ASN A 371 -1.72 12.04 -7.07
C ASN A 371 -1.89 13.19 -8.05
N GLU A 372 -2.85 14.05 -7.79
CA GLU A 372 -3.22 15.16 -8.68
C GLU A 372 -2.60 16.45 -8.17
N LEU A 373 -1.95 17.19 -9.08
CA LEU A 373 -1.45 18.54 -8.80
C LEU A 373 -2.52 19.56 -9.16
N TYR A 374 -2.85 20.42 -8.21
CA TYR A 374 -3.82 21.50 -8.34
C TYR A 374 -3.20 22.85 -8.04
N MET A 375 -3.81 23.89 -8.61
CA MET A 375 -3.61 25.27 -8.19
C MET A 375 -4.94 25.90 -7.78
N THR A 376 -4.89 26.88 -6.88
CA THR A 376 -6.06 27.65 -6.41
C THR A 376 -5.63 29.02 -5.91
N ASP A 377 -6.56 29.97 -5.90
CA ASP A 377 -6.35 31.27 -5.24
C ASP A 377 -6.32 31.12 -3.71
N PRO A 378 -5.76 32.09 -2.96
CA PRO A 378 -5.70 32.06 -1.49
C PRO A 378 -7.04 31.94 -0.75
N ASP A 379 -8.13 32.35 -1.41
CA ASP A 379 -9.50 32.28 -0.91
C ASP A 379 -10.23 30.98 -1.32
N GLY A 380 -9.58 30.11 -2.13
CA GLY A 380 -10.14 28.87 -2.64
C GLY A 380 -10.86 28.99 -3.98
N GLY A 381 -10.84 30.18 -4.61
CA GLY A 381 -11.32 30.38 -5.96
C GLY A 381 -10.45 29.74 -7.04
N ASN A 382 -10.96 29.69 -8.27
CA ASN A 382 -10.23 29.27 -9.48
C ASN A 382 -9.42 27.97 -9.32
N GLN A 383 -10.00 26.96 -8.66
CA GLN A 383 -9.34 25.69 -8.44
C GLN A 383 -9.23 24.89 -9.73
N VAL A 384 -8.01 24.61 -10.19
CA VAL A 384 -7.72 23.93 -11.46
C VAL A 384 -6.75 22.78 -11.23
N LYS A 385 -7.08 21.58 -11.76
CA LYS A 385 -6.15 20.46 -11.88
C LYS A 385 -5.18 20.72 -13.03
N ILE A 386 -3.87 20.60 -12.77
CA ILE A 386 -2.82 20.89 -13.75
C ILE A 386 -2.04 19.66 -14.17
N TYR A 387 -1.97 18.62 -13.33
CA TYR A 387 -1.21 17.40 -13.67
C TYR A 387 -1.68 16.17 -12.88
N ASP A 388 -1.60 15.00 -13.49
CA ASP A 388 -1.78 13.68 -12.85
C ASP A 388 -0.43 12.98 -12.69
N SER A 389 -0.02 12.67 -11.47
CA SER A 389 1.22 11.99 -11.16
C SER A 389 0.98 10.57 -10.63
N ALA A 390 1.73 9.59 -11.13
CA ALA A 390 1.71 8.23 -10.58
C ALA A 390 2.42 8.13 -9.21
N SER A 391 3.29 9.09 -8.87
CA SER A 391 4.01 9.14 -7.59
C SER A 391 3.68 10.42 -6.82
N ARG A 392 3.97 10.42 -5.50
CA ARG A 392 3.77 11.60 -4.67
C ARG A 392 4.66 12.76 -5.10
N ILE A 393 4.12 13.96 -5.02
CA ILE A 393 4.87 15.20 -5.21
C ILE A 393 5.29 15.68 -3.82
N TRP A 394 6.54 15.43 -3.42
CA TRP A 394 7.02 15.78 -2.09
C TRP A 394 7.34 17.26 -1.95
N GLY A 395 8.08 17.82 -2.90
CA GLY A 395 8.45 19.22 -2.99
C GLY A 395 8.21 19.76 -4.39
N LEU A 396 7.91 21.04 -4.49
CA LEU A 396 7.65 21.74 -5.73
C LEU A 396 8.17 23.17 -5.60
N SER A 397 8.87 23.66 -6.62
CA SER A 397 9.37 25.04 -6.70
C SER A 397 8.86 25.70 -7.96
N TYR A 398 8.75 27.02 -7.92
CA TYR A 398 8.47 27.88 -9.06
C TYR A 398 9.75 28.62 -9.48
N ASP A 399 10.17 28.42 -10.72
CA ASP A 399 11.27 29.15 -11.32
C ASP A 399 10.73 30.41 -12.04
N GLU A 400 10.88 31.58 -11.42
CA GLU A 400 10.43 32.86 -11.96
C GLU A 400 11.01 33.20 -13.34
N LYS A 401 12.27 32.79 -13.61
CA LYS A 401 12.95 33.11 -14.86
C LYS A 401 12.36 32.39 -16.06
N THR A 402 11.92 31.17 -15.84
CA THR A 402 11.33 30.33 -16.90
C THR A 402 9.81 30.23 -16.80
N GLU A 403 9.22 30.78 -15.74
CA GLU A 403 7.79 30.67 -15.39
C GLU A 403 7.28 29.21 -15.35
N GLN A 404 8.12 28.32 -14.79
CA GLN A 404 7.86 26.89 -14.73
C GLN A 404 7.74 26.40 -13.29
N LEU A 405 6.79 25.49 -13.07
CA LEU A 405 6.77 24.64 -11.90
C LEU A 405 7.77 23.50 -12.11
N VAL A 406 8.58 23.23 -11.09
CA VAL A 406 9.59 22.17 -11.12
C VAL A 406 9.35 21.22 -9.98
N TRP A 407 9.30 19.90 -10.27
CA TRP A 407 9.25 18.85 -9.25
C TRP A 407 10.01 17.60 -9.72
N PHE A 408 10.25 16.69 -8.81
CA PHE A 408 10.91 15.42 -9.09
C PHE A 408 9.95 14.25 -8.94
N ASN A 409 9.92 13.37 -9.91
CA ASN A 409 9.23 12.08 -9.83
C ASN A 409 10.23 11.01 -9.38
N ASN A 410 10.15 10.61 -8.10
CA ASN A 410 11.08 9.66 -7.50
C ASN A 410 10.89 8.21 -7.98
N ALA A 411 9.75 7.87 -8.58
CA ALA A 411 9.55 6.55 -9.18
C ALA A 411 10.29 6.39 -10.51
N GLU A 412 10.41 7.47 -11.27
CA GLU A 412 11.02 7.48 -12.61
C GLU A 412 12.44 8.07 -12.61
N ASN A 413 12.85 8.71 -11.51
CA ASN A 413 14.07 9.53 -11.42
C ASN A 413 14.08 10.68 -12.44
N VAL A 414 12.94 11.34 -12.65
CA VAL A 414 12.79 12.43 -13.64
C VAL A 414 12.42 13.75 -12.96
N VAL A 415 13.15 14.81 -13.30
CA VAL A 415 12.77 16.18 -12.96
C VAL A 415 11.90 16.74 -14.08
N TYR A 416 10.68 17.13 -13.73
CA TYR A 416 9.73 17.73 -14.64
C TYR A 416 9.71 19.24 -14.51
N GLY A 417 9.52 19.92 -15.65
CA GLY A 417 9.21 21.35 -15.74
C GLY A 417 7.86 21.54 -16.44
N PHE A 418 6.94 22.24 -15.80
CA PHE A 418 5.60 22.53 -16.31
C PHE A 418 5.42 24.04 -16.50
N SER A 419 5.06 24.46 -17.69
CA SER A 419 4.76 25.87 -17.98
C SER A 419 3.35 26.23 -17.54
N LEU A 420 3.23 27.19 -16.63
CA LEU A 420 1.92 27.72 -16.21
C LEU A 420 1.22 28.49 -17.33
N ASN A 421 1.98 29.10 -18.26
CA ASN A 421 1.41 29.83 -19.39
C ASN A 421 0.86 28.92 -20.48
N GLU A 422 1.58 27.78 -20.74
CA GLU A 422 1.20 26.84 -21.79
C GLU A 422 0.33 25.67 -21.23
N MET A 423 0.18 25.59 -19.91
CA MET A 423 -0.55 24.54 -19.20
C MET A 423 -0.15 23.11 -19.63
N ARG A 424 1.17 22.88 -19.81
CA ARG A 424 1.72 21.59 -20.19
C ARG A 424 3.14 21.38 -19.69
N LEU A 425 3.56 20.13 -19.66
CA LEU A 425 4.96 19.80 -19.44
C LEU A 425 5.82 20.33 -20.60
N VAL A 426 6.91 20.99 -20.27
CA VAL A 426 7.87 21.57 -21.23
C VAL A 426 9.28 21.02 -21.07
N LYS A 427 9.54 20.32 -19.96
CA LYS A 427 10.86 19.78 -19.64
C LYS A 427 10.74 18.45 -18.92
N ALA A 428 11.56 17.47 -19.29
CA ALA A 428 11.73 16.21 -18.59
C ALA A 428 13.23 15.82 -18.60
N GLN A 429 13.85 15.74 -17.43
CA GLN A 429 15.26 15.40 -17.26
C GLN A 429 15.40 14.18 -16.37
N LYS A 430 15.87 13.07 -16.94
CA LYS A 430 16.11 11.83 -16.23
C LYS A 430 17.47 11.87 -15.57
N LEU A 431 17.49 11.81 -14.25
CA LEU A 431 18.73 11.75 -13.48
C LEU A 431 19.45 10.42 -13.75
N LEU A 432 20.68 10.47 -14.17
CA LEU A 432 21.53 9.29 -14.41
C LEU A 432 22.04 8.77 -13.06
N THR A 433 21.21 8.01 -12.38
CA THR A 433 21.49 7.39 -11.09
C THR A 433 20.77 6.05 -10.98
N ASP A 434 21.36 5.15 -10.24
CA ASP A 434 20.77 3.89 -9.81
C ASP A 434 20.34 3.94 -8.33
N GLN A 435 20.48 5.10 -7.68
CA GLN A 435 19.96 5.32 -6.34
C GLN A 435 18.45 5.56 -6.35
N SER A 436 17.80 5.13 -5.29
CA SER A 436 16.40 5.47 -4.99
C SER A 436 16.35 6.54 -3.93
N TYR A 437 15.44 7.51 -4.09
CA TYR A 437 15.24 8.60 -3.14
C TYR A 437 13.85 8.54 -2.54
N ALA A 438 13.72 8.92 -1.26
CA ALA A 438 12.44 8.89 -0.56
C ALA A 438 11.75 10.26 -0.57
N ASN A 439 12.28 11.24 0.16
CA ASN A 439 11.76 12.59 0.20
C ASN A 439 12.65 13.54 -0.57
N TYR A 440 12.08 14.62 -1.08
CA TYR A 440 12.84 15.63 -1.81
C TYR A 440 12.23 17.03 -1.68
N GLU A 441 13.07 18.03 -1.87
CA GLU A 441 12.73 19.43 -2.11
C GLU A 441 13.56 19.96 -3.29
N ILE A 442 13.04 20.94 -4.00
CA ILE A 442 13.71 21.59 -5.13
C ILE A 442 14.42 22.82 -4.60
N LEU A 443 15.74 22.79 -4.53
CA LEU A 443 16.56 23.91 -4.06
C LEU A 443 16.67 25.03 -5.11
N ASN A 444 16.80 24.66 -6.38
CA ASN A 444 16.78 25.55 -7.53
C ASN A 444 16.66 24.73 -8.83
N SER A 445 16.72 25.36 -9.99
CA SER A 445 16.57 24.69 -11.28
C SER A 445 17.62 23.59 -11.58
N ARG A 446 18.67 23.44 -10.75
CA ARG A 446 19.77 22.45 -10.93
C ARG A 446 20.02 21.60 -9.70
N ASP A 447 19.62 22.02 -8.54
CA ASP A 447 19.94 21.38 -7.27
C ASP A 447 18.68 20.90 -6.57
N LEU A 448 18.72 19.68 -6.06
CA LEU A 448 17.67 19.09 -5.25
C LEU A 448 18.23 18.69 -3.88
N LEU A 449 17.41 18.84 -2.86
CA LEU A 449 17.63 18.21 -1.56
C LEU A 449 16.85 16.91 -1.54
N MET A 450 17.50 15.81 -1.21
CA MET A 450 16.88 14.50 -1.22
C MET A 450 17.29 13.68 -0.01
N THR A 451 16.44 12.74 0.38
CA THR A 451 16.85 11.68 1.29
C THR A 451 17.03 10.39 0.51
N SER A 452 18.12 9.65 0.75
CA SER A 452 18.25 8.31 0.19
C SER A 452 17.18 7.38 0.75
N TYR A 453 16.87 6.30 0.03
CA TYR A 453 15.80 5.39 0.40
C TYR A 453 16.14 4.61 1.68
N PRO A 454 15.24 4.55 2.69
CA PRO A 454 15.56 3.98 3.99
C PRO A 454 15.38 2.46 4.11
N PHE A 455 15.14 1.77 3.00
CA PHE A 455 14.97 0.32 2.95
C PHE A 455 15.93 -0.29 1.95
N VAL A 456 16.43 -1.48 2.27
CA VAL A 456 17.26 -2.30 1.39
C VAL A 456 16.64 -3.68 1.33
N LEU A 457 16.61 -4.25 0.14
CA LEU A 457 16.17 -5.62 -0.10
C LEU A 457 17.39 -6.41 -0.54
N ASP A 458 17.79 -7.38 0.27
CA ASP A 458 18.97 -8.22 0.06
C ASP A 458 18.55 -9.69 -0.06
N ILE A 459 19.35 -10.50 -0.74
CA ILE A 459 19.10 -11.92 -0.90
C ILE A 459 20.01 -12.71 0.03
N TYR A 460 19.42 -13.58 0.83
CA TYR A 460 20.08 -14.45 1.77
C TYR A 460 19.83 -15.92 1.41
N ARG A 461 20.70 -16.78 1.87
CA ARG A 461 20.47 -18.22 1.91
C ARG A 461 20.36 -18.69 3.36
N LEU A 462 19.43 -19.58 3.62
CA LEU A 462 19.30 -20.26 4.90
C LEU A 462 19.92 -21.64 4.79
N ASN A 463 20.93 -21.87 5.60
CA ASN A 463 21.45 -23.21 5.81
C ASN A 463 20.60 -23.92 6.87
N THR A 464 19.77 -24.86 6.44
CA THR A 464 18.84 -25.58 7.32
C THR A 464 19.52 -26.52 8.31
N GLN A 465 20.83 -26.83 8.15
CA GLN A 465 21.57 -27.68 9.04
C GLN A 465 22.12 -26.98 10.29
N ASN A 466 22.49 -25.70 10.16
CA ASN A 466 23.07 -24.91 11.25
C ASN A 466 22.26 -23.68 11.64
N ASP A 467 21.05 -23.51 11.09
CA ASP A 467 20.15 -22.37 11.32
C ASP A 467 20.82 -20.99 11.03
N ALA A 468 21.75 -20.95 10.09
CA ALA A 468 22.44 -19.72 9.72
C ALA A 468 21.83 -19.07 8.50
N LEU A 469 21.44 -17.78 8.64
CA LEU A 469 21.01 -16.92 7.54
C LEU A 469 22.20 -16.14 7.02
N GLU A 470 22.73 -16.51 5.85
CA GLU A 470 23.93 -15.95 5.26
C GLU A 470 23.60 -15.05 4.06
N PRO A 471 24.22 -13.87 3.91
CA PRO A 471 24.07 -13.05 2.71
C PRO A 471 24.53 -13.81 1.46
N LEU A 472 23.68 -13.88 0.44
CA LEU A 472 24.02 -14.44 -0.87
C LEU A 472 24.35 -13.35 -1.87
N ILE A 473 23.49 -12.31 -1.95
CA ILE A 473 23.68 -11.14 -2.78
C ILE A 473 23.41 -9.91 -1.90
N ASN A 474 24.41 -9.09 -1.77
CA ASN A 474 24.38 -7.90 -0.91
C ASN A 474 25.05 -6.75 -1.67
N SER A 475 24.28 -6.04 -2.47
CA SER A 475 24.73 -4.85 -3.18
C SER A 475 24.26 -3.58 -2.45
N LYS A 476 24.55 -2.42 -3.01
CA LYS A 476 23.97 -1.15 -2.54
C LYS A 476 22.56 -0.90 -3.07
N ARG A 477 22.00 -1.84 -3.85
CA ARG A 477 20.70 -1.75 -4.51
C ARG A 477 19.72 -2.70 -3.86
N GLU A 478 18.47 -2.61 -4.27
CA GLU A 478 17.44 -3.58 -3.87
C GLU A 478 17.53 -4.80 -4.80
N ASP A 479 18.06 -5.91 -4.27
CA ASP A 479 18.19 -7.17 -4.98
C ASP A 479 17.15 -8.17 -4.47
N SER A 480 16.48 -8.89 -5.37
CA SER A 480 15.39 -9.79 -5.01
C SER A 480 15.15 -10.90 -6.04
N LYS A 481 14.29 -11.83 -5.70
CA LYS A 481 13.75 -12.86 -6.60
C LYS A 481 14.84 -13.73 -7.25
N ALA A 482 15.89 -14.05 -6.52
CA ALA A 482 16.95 -14.90 -7.04
C ALA A 482 16.43 -16.29 -7.39
N VAL A 483 16.88 -16.82 -8.52
CA VAL A 483 16.67 -18.20 -8.97
C VAL A 483 18.01 -18.81 -9.35
N GLU A 484 18.25 -20.03 -8.89
CA GLU A 484 19.48 -20.76 -9.20
C GLU A 484 19.47 -21.27 -10.63
N VAL A 485 20.58 -21.04 -11.34
CA VAL A 485 20.85 -21.54 -12.70
C VAL A 485 22.18 -22.28 -12.69
N PRO A 486 22.53 -23.08 -13.72
CA PRO A 486 23.78 -23.89 -13.72
C PRO A 486 25.05 -23.08 -13.48
N GLU A 487 25.08 -21.83 -13.95
CA GLU A 487 26.24 -20.95 -13.82
C GLU A 487 26.24 -20.08 -12.55
N GLY A 488 25.22 -20.16 -11.69
CA GLY A 488 25.08 -19.35 -10.47
C GLY A 488 23.65 -18.92 -10.20
N PHE A 489 23.37 -17.61 -10.14
CA PHE A 489 22.05 -17.08 -9.84
C PHE A 489 21.63 -15.98 -10.81
N LEU A 490 20.35 -15.99 -11.20
CA LEU A 490 19.68 -14.84 -11.79
C LEU A 490 18.88 -14.14 -10.71
N PHE A 491 18.84 -12.81 -10.72
CA PHE A 491 18.10 -12.03 -9.75
C PHE A 491 17.66 -10.67 -10.31
N LEU A 492 16.70 -10.06 -9.67
CA LEU A 492 16.20 -8.74 -10.00
C LEU A 492 16.94 -7.69 -9.18
N THR A 493 17.41 -6.63 -9.84
CA THR A 493 17.93 -5.43 -9.20
C THR A 493 17.01 -4.25 -9.57
N ARG A 494 16.57 -3.49 -8.57
CA ARG A 494 15.69 -2.35 -8.79
C ARG A 494 16.47 -1.16 -9.37
N LEU A 495 15.85 -0.50 -10.35
CA LEU A 495 16.31 0.73 -10.97
C LEU A 495 15.12 1.69 -11.12
N GLY A 496 14.95 2.59 -10.17
CA GLY A 496 13.74 3.45 -10.11
C GLY A 496 12.46 2.62 -9.94
N ASP A 497 11.55 2.70 -10.90
CA ASP A 497 10.28 1.95 -10.92
C ASP A 497 10.33 0.64 -11.71
N VAL A 498 11.45 0.33 -12.36
CA VAL A 498 11.69 -0.90 -13.11
C VAL A 498 12.77 -1.76 -12.45
N GLN A 499 12.89 -2.99 -12.91
CA GLN A 499 13.98 -3.89 -12.53
C GLN A 499 14.83 -4.28 -13.72
N GLN A 500 16.07 -4.65 -13.43
CA GLN A 500 17.01 -5.29 -14.34
C GLN A 500 17.23 -6.73 -13.89
N ILE A 501 17.44 -7.63 -14.84
CA ILE A 501 17.83 -9.02 -14.53
C ILE A 501 19.34 -9.09 -14.59
N HIS A 502 19.95 -9.47 -13.47
CA HIS A 502 21.38 -9.70 -13.35
C HIS A 502 21.68 -11.18 -13.21
N GLN A 503 22.85 -11.58 -13.67
CA GLN A 503 23.42 -12.91 -13.46
C GLN A 503 24.67 -12.79 -12.59
N MET A 504 24.70 -13.52 -11.49
CA MET A 504 25.89 -13.72 -10.67
C MET A 504 26.42 -15.14 -10.93
N ASN A 505 27.67 -15.25 -11.37
CA ASN A 505 28.32 -16.53 -11.52
C ASN A 505 28.77 -17.13 -10.17
N ARG A 506 29.28 -18.36 -10.18
CA ARG A 506 29.75 -19.06 -8.96
C ARG A 506 30.94 -18.35 -8.29
N ASP A 507 31.70 -17.54 -9.02
CA ASP A 507 32.81 -16.74 -8.49
C ASP A 507 32.35 -15.40 -7.91
N GLY A 508 31.03 -15.13 -7.88
CA GLY A 508 30.44 -13.89 -7.37
C GLY A 508 30.50 -12.69 -8.34
N LYS A 509 30.92 -12.88 -9.59
CA LYS A 509 30.92 -11.82 -10.59
C LYS A 509 29.51 -11.60 -11.13
N VAL A 510 29.07 -10.35 -11.14
CA VAL A 510 27.73 -9.95 -11.59
C VAL A 510 27.81 -9.29 -12.97
N LYS A 511 26.91 -9.65 -13.86
CA LYS A 511 26.69 -9.03 -15.17
C LYS A 511 25.19 -8.86 -15.44
N LEU A 512 24.85 -7.89 -16.32
CA LEU A 512 23.49 -7.72 -16.82
C LEU A 512 23.14 -8.88 -17.76
N LEU A 513 21.92 -9.42 -17.67
CA LEU A 513 21.47 -10.54 -18.51
C LEU A 513 21.17 -10.12 -19.94
N GLY A 514 20.78 -8.86 -20.17
CA GLY A 514 20.50 -8.34 -21.52
C GLY A 514 19.02 -8.30 -21.90
N LEU A 515 18.12 -8.74 -21.04
CA LEU A 515 16.69 -8.50 -21.22
C LEU A 515 16.31 -7.04 -20.91
N PRO A 516 15.24 -6.49 -21.53
CA PRO A 516 14.82 -5.11 -21.31
C PRO A 516 14.50 -4.82 -19.85
N ASN A 517 14.73 -3.59 -19.40
CA ASN A 517 14.27 -3.14 -18.09
C ASN A 517 12.74 -3.12 -18.05
N ALA A 518 12.13 -3.72 -17.04
CA ALA A 518 10.68 -3.79 -16.92
C ALA A 518 10.22 -3.93 -15.45
N LYS A 519 8.90 -3.87 -15.23
CA LYS A 519 8.29 -4.13 -13.91
C LYS A 519 8.13 -5.63 -13.66
N TYR A 520 9.25 -6.32 -13.53
CA TYR A 520 9.29 -7.74 -13.22
C TYR A 520 8.74 -8.03 -11.82
N LYS A 521 8.06 -9.15 -11.64
CA LYS A 521 7.49 -9.59 -10.37
C LYS A 521 8.14 -10.85 -9.81
N ALA A 522 8.52 -11.78 -10.68
CA ALA A 522 9.22 -13.00 -10.31
C ALA A 522 10.01 -13.57 -11.47
N LEU A 523 11.00 -14.41 -11.13
CA LEU A 523 11.77 -15.24 -12.05
C LEU A 523 11.60 -16.69 -11.65
N ARG A 524 11.52 -17.60 -12.65
CA ARG A 524 11.58 -19.06 -12.47
C ARG A 524 12.47 -19.66 -13.55
N TYR A 525 13.12 -20.75 -13.24
CA TYR A 525 14.03 -21.39 -14.19
C TYR A 525 13.72 -22.90 -14.28
N ASN A 526 13.52 -23.36 -15.51
CA ASN A 526 13.45 -24.78 -15.83
C ASN A 526 14.80 -25.25 -16.37
N GLN A 527 15.44 -26.17 -15.64
CA GLN A 527 16.77 -26.69 -15.98
C GLN A 527 16.72 -27.64 -17.18
N THR A 528 15.66 -28.42 -17.32
CA THR A 528 15.53 -29.42 -18.38
C THR A 528 15.40 -28.75 -19.74
N THR A 529 14.54 -27.72 -19.85
CA THR A 529 14.33 -26.98 -21.08
C THR A 529 15.26 -25.79 -21.25
N ASN A 530 16.05 -25.46 -20.21
CA ASN A 530 16.90 -24.27 -20.12
C ASN A 530 16.12 -22.97 -20.38
N GLU A 531 14.96 -22.85 -19.79
CA GLU A 531 14.05 -21.72 -19.96
C GLU A 531 13.93 -20.86 -18.71
N LEU A 532 13.99 -19.54 -18.93
CA LEU A 532 13.71 -18.51 -17.93
C LEU A 532 12.29 -18.00 -18.10
N LEU A 533 11.47 -18.25 -17.09
CA LEU A 533 10.13 -17.68 -17.00
C LEU A 533 10.21 -16.36 -16.23
N VAL A 534 9.59 -15.33 -16.81
CA VAL A 534 9.54 -13.97 -16.27
C VAL A 534 8.07 -13.59 -16.05
N GLN A 535 7.73 -13.25 -14.81
CA GLN A 535 6.41 -12.79 -14.43
C GLN A 535 6.32 -11.26 -14.45
N TYR A 536 5.26 -10.74 -15.06
CA TYR A 536 4.81 -9.35 -14.98
C TYR A 536 3.48 -9.25 -14.20
N ALA A 537 2.92 -8.07 -14.07
CA ALA A 537 1.64 -7.91 -13.37
C ALA A 537 0.46 -8.63 -14.04
N ARG A 538 0.45 -8.69 -15.40
CA ARG A 538 -0.63 -9.28 -16.21
C ARG A 538 -0.12 -10.15 -17.36
N LYS A 539 1.14 -10.53 -17.33
CA LYS A 539 1.77 -11.29 -18.42
C LYS A 539 2.84 -12.23 -17.88
N ILE A 540 2.98 -13.38 -18.51
CA ILE A 540 4.05 -14.35 -18.36
C ILE A 540 4.83 -14.40 -19.67
N GLU A 541 6.13 -14.37 -19.62
CA GLU A 541 7.00 -14.60 -20.76
C GLU A 541 8.04 -15.66 -20.43
N VAL A 542 8.34 -16.52 -21.39
CA VAL A 542 9.35 -17.56 -21.25
C VAL A 542 10.42 -17.34 -22.32
N TYR A 543 11.67 -17.33 -21.90
CA TYR A 543 12.83 -17.09 -22.75
C TYR A 543 13.78 -18.27 -22.72
N ASN A 544 14.34 -18.65 -23.84
CA ASN A 544 15.48 -19.54 -23.87
C ASN A 544 16.69 -18.83 -23.26
N LEU A 545 17.29 -19.41 -22.20
CA LEU A 545 18.38 -18.72 -21.48
C LEU A 545 19.70 -18.67 -22.28
N SER A 546 19.87 -19.49 -23.32
CA SER A 546 21.11 -19.52 -24.11
C SER A 546 21.25 -18.30 -25.05
N ASP A 547 20.16 -17.87 -25.65
CA ASP A 547 20.13 -16.79 -26.66
C ASP A 547 19.17 -15.65 -26.33
N LEU A 548 18.44 -15.77 -25.23
CA LEU A 548 17.41 -14.82 -24.75
C LEU A 548 16.26 -14.62 -25.74
N SER A 549 16.01 -15.58 -26.64
CA SER A 549 14.85 -15.56 -27.53
C SER A 549 13.56 -15.85 -26.74
N LEU A 550 12.51 -15.09 -27.05
CA LEU A 550 11.18 -15.32 -26.48
C LEU A 550 10.58 -16.60 -27.10
N THR A 551 10.32 -17.61 -26.27
CA THR A 551 9.71 -18.88 -26.70
C THR A 551 8.21 -18.88 -26.54
N MET A 552 7.69 -18.28 -25.45
CA MET A 552 6.27 -18.24 -25.17
C MET A 552 5.85 -16.94 -24.47
N SER A 553 4.60 -16.55 -24.67
CA SER A 553 4.00 -15.40 -23.97
C SER A 553 2.52 -15.65 -23.68
N LYS A 554 2.08 -15.28 -22.48
CA LYS A 554 0.70 -15.42 -22.02
C LYS A 554 0.25 -14.18 -21.29
N SER A 555 -0.78 -13.50 -21.80
CA SER A 555 -1.49 -12.43 -21.08
C SER A 555 -2.64 -13.02 -20.25
N VAL A 556 -2.97 -12.39 -19.14
CA VAL A 556 -4.06 -12.79 -18.25
C VAL A 556 -4.97 -11.61 -17.93
N ASP A 557 -6.27 -11.91 -17.75
CA ASP A 557 -7.24 -10.93 -17.30
C ASP A 557 -7.25 -10.88 -15.77
N GLY A 558 -6.82 -9.76 -15.21
CA GLY A 558 -6.64 -9.58 -13.77
C GLY A 558 -5.16 -9.46 -13.34
N THR A 559 -4.91 -9.53 -12.05
CA THR A 559 -3.57 -9.41 -11.48
C THR A 559 -2.95 -10.78 -11.26
N LEU A 560 -1.82 -11.04 -11.90
CA LEU A 560 -1.04 -12.26 -11.72
C LEU A 560 -0.34 -12.23 -10.35
N VAL A 561 -0.62 -13.22 -9.50
CA VAL A 561 -0.09 -13.29 -8.13
C VAL A 561 1.14 -14.18 -8.05
N SER A 562 1.05 -15.39 -8.60
CA SER A 562 2.16 -16.34 -8.60
C SER A 562 2.24 -17.08 -9.91
N VAL A 563 3.43 -17.61 -10.18
CA VAL A 563 3.70 -18.49 -11.32
C VAL A 563 4.80 -19.47 -10.93
N GLU A 564 4.62 -20.77 -11.28
CA GLU A 564 5.59 -21.83 -11.01
C GLU A 564 5.62 -22.84 -12.18
N TYR A 565 6.77 -23.46 -12.41
CA TYR A 565 6.84 -24.66 -13.25
C TYR A 565 6.36 -25.87 -12.44
N LEU A 566 5.26 -26.50 -12.84
CA LEU A 566 4.82 -27.74 -12.23
C LEU A 566 5.66 -28.94 -12.73
N ASN A 567 6.07 -28.89 -13.99
CA ASN A 567 6.97 -29.82 -14.67
C ASN A 567 7.54 -29.15 -15.92
N ASP A 568 8.17 -29.92 -16.81
CA ASP A 568 8.79 -29.40 -18.03
C ASP A 568 7.78 -28.91 -19.08
N GLU A 569 6.51 -29.34 -18.99
CA GLU A 569 5.46 -29.05 -19.95
C GLU A 569 4.31 -28.18 -19.40
N GLU A 570 4.24 -27.99 -18.08
CA GLU A 570 3.14 -27.29 -17.44
C GLU A 570 3.62 -26.17 -16.53
N ILE A 571 3.00 -25.01 -16.68
CA ILE A 571 3.19 -23.81 -15.86
C ILE A 571 1.90 -23.54 -15.10
N SER A 572 1.97 -23.47 -13.79
CA SER A 572 0.87 -23.02 -12.96
C SER A 572 0.90 -21.49 -12.78
N TYR A 573 -0.26 -20.89 -12.67
CA TYR A 573 -0.35 -19.49 -12.29
C TYR A 573 -1.66 -19.18 -11.57
N THR A 574 -1.63 -18.16 -10.73
CA THR A 574 -2.79 -17.67 -9.99
C THR A 574 -3.10 -16.23 -10.35
N VAL A 575 -4.38 -15.91 -10.48
CA VAL A 575 -4.86 -14.59 -10.89
C VAL A 575 -5.92 -14.12 -9.90
N ILE A 576 -5.81 -12.89 -9.43
CA ILE A 576 -6.87 -12.17 -8.74
C ILE A 576 -7.67 -11.41 -9.80
N ASP A 577 -9.00 -11.56 -9.78
CA ASP A 577 -9.91 -10.89 -10.71
C ASP A 577 -9.81 -9.34 -10.61
N GLU A 578 -10.33 -8.64 -11.60
CA GLU A 578 -10.29 -7.17 -11.63
C GLU A 578 -11.08 -6.52 -10.48
N GLN A 579 -12.08 -7.21 -9.96
CA GLN A 579 -12.88 -6.77 -8.80
C GLN A 579 -12.14 -7.02 -7.47
N LYS A 580 -10.97 -7.71 -7.50
CA LYS A 580 -10.14 -8.07 -6.35
C LYS A 580 -10.87 -8.89 -5.27
N VAL A 581 -11.88 -9.62 -5.67
CA VAL A 581 -12.73 -10.41 -4.77
C VAL A 581 -12.29 -11.88 -4.73
N ASN A 582 -11.91 -12.44 -5.89
CA ASN A 582 -11.58 -13.86 -6.01
C ASN A 582 -10.21 -14.09 -6.63
N SER A 583 -9.54 -15.11 -6.16
CA SER A 583 -8.36 -15.65 -6.84
C SER A 583 -8.65 -17.03 -7.41
N SER A 584 -8.13 -17.29 -8.60
CA SER A 584 -8.27 -18.55 -9.31
C SER A 584 -6.92 -19.09 -9.74
N ALA A 585 -6.78 -20.40 -9.77
CA ALA A 585 -5.58 -21.10 -10.18
C ALA A 585 -5.78 -21.74 -11.55
N TYR A 586 -4.73 -21.71 -12.36
CA TYR A 586 -4.71 -22.21 -13.73
C TYR A 586 -3.44 -23.02 -13.98
N VAL A 587 -3.51 -23.92 -14.91
CA VAL A 587 -2.35 -24.62 -15.49
C VAL A 587 -2.33 -24.33 -16.99
N TRP A 588 -1.19 -23.90 -17.48
CA TRP A 588 -0.91 -23.61 -18.87
C TRP A 588 0.11 -24.58 -19.43
N SER A 589 -0.29 -25.36 -20.43
CA SER A 589 0.59 -26.28 -21.15
C SER A 589 1.51 -25.52 -22.11
N SER A 590 2.81 -25.79 -22.03
CA SER A 590 3.81 -25.25 -22.95
C SER A 590 3.81 -25.92 -24.31
N VAL A 591 3.22 -27.15 -24.42
CA VAL A 591 3.23 -27.96 -25.63
C VAL A 591 2.17 -27.52 -26.62
N ASP A 592 0.93 -27.34 -26.15
CA ASP A 592 -0.23 -27.05 -27.00
C ASP A 592 -0.91 -25.68 -26.70
N GLY A 593 -0.39 -24.96 -25.71
CA GLY A 593 -0.94 -23.66 -25.29
C GLY A 593 -2.27 -23.74 -24.53
N HIS A 594 -2.78 -24.96 -24.27
CA HIS A 594 -4.05 -25.16 -23.57
C HIS A 594 -3.98 -24.62 -22.13
N VAL A 595 -5.08 -24.02 -21.67
CA VAL A 595 -5.22 -23.51 -20.31
C VAL A 595 -6.36 -24.23 -19.60
N ARG A 596 -6.05 -24.82 -18.48
CA ARG A 596 -6.99 -25.53 -17.60
C ARG A 596 -7.16 -24.76 -16.29
N LYS A 597 -8.40 -24.38 -15.95
CA LYS A 597 -8.70 -23.83 -14.63
C LYS A 597 -8.77 -24.96 -13.61
N LEU A 598 -8.13 -24.77 -12.48
CA LEU A 598 -8.20 -25.72 -11.37
C LEU A 598 -9.45 -25.47 -10.50
N PRO A 599 -10.01 -26.52 -9.87
CA PRO A 599 -11.24 -26.39 -9.08
C PRO A 599 -11.05 -25.67 -7.73
N MET A 600 -9.81 -25.30 -7.39
CA MET A 600 -9.46 -24.62 -6.16
C MET A 600 -9.90 -23.15 -6.19
N GLN A 601 -10.51 -22.69 -5.12
CA GLN A 601 -10.91 -21.29 -4.96
C GLN A 601 -9.98 -20.57 -3.98
N SER A 602 -9.90 -19.24 -4.11
CA SER A 602 -9.13 -18.37 -3.22
C SER A 602 -7.64 -18.72 -3.12
N THR A 603 -7.06 -19.29 -4.19
CA THR A 603 -5.67 -19.72 -4.24
C THR A 603 -4.77 -18.56 -4.64
N LEU A 604 -3.76 -18.26 -3.81
CA LEU A 604 -2.75 -17.23 -4.08
C LEU A 604 -1.44 -17.80 -4.63
N TRP A 605 -1.12 -19.02 -4.26
CA TRP A 605 0.11 -19.70 -4.71
C TRP A 605 -0.14 -21.20 -4.80
N LEU A 606 0.49 -21.87 -5.76
CA LEU A 606 0.49 -23.31 -5.86
C LEU A 606 1.77 -23.82 -6.51
N ASP A 607 2.22 -24.98 -6.07
CA ASP A 607 3.36 -25.69 -6.64
C ASP A 607 3.21 -27.20 -6.41
N ARG A 608 4.01 -27.99 -7.10
CA ARG A 608 3.99 -29.45 -7.06
C ARG A 608 4.92 -29.99 -5.99
N LEU A 609 4.39 -30.78 -5.07
CA LEU A 609 5.17 -31.47 -4.04
C LEU A 609 5.84 -32.73 -4.58
N ASN A 610 5.10 -33.53 -5.31
CA ASN A 610 5.51 -34.78 -5.96
C ASN A 610 4.60 -35.08 -7.16
N GLU A 611 4.72 -36.26 -7.77
CA GLU A 611 3.96 -36.64 -8.96
C GLU A 611 2.45 -36.55 -8.78
N ASP A 612 1.93 -36.81 -7.59
CA ASP A 612 0.50 -36.95 -7.31
C ASP A 612 -0.07 -35.78 -6.46
N THR A 613 0.78 -34.88 -5.94
CA THR A 613 0.34 -33.91 -4.92
C THR A 613 0.69 -32.46 -5.30
N LEU A 614 -0.33 -31.60 -5.29
CA LEU A 614 -0.19 -30.14 -5.36
C LEU A 614 -0.30 -29.52 -3.97
N ILE A 615 0.53 -28.54 -3.68
CA ILE A 615 0.44 -27.70 -2.48
C ILE A 615 -0.08 -26.32 -2.87
N THR A 616 -1.02 -25.80 -2.11
CA THR A 616 -1.59 -24.47 -2.33
C THR A 616 -1.53 -23.64 -1.07
N LEU A 617 -1.36 -22.32 -1.24
CA LEU A 617 -1.62 -21.30 -0.23
C LEU A 617 -2.88 -20.53 -0.62
N SER A 618 -3.86 -20.50 0.26
CA SER A 618 -5.09 -19.75 0.04
C SER A 618 -5.00 -18.34 0.65
N SER A 619 -5.91 -17.45 0.22
CA SER A 619 -6.09 -16.12 0.81
C SER A 619 -6.60 -16.15 2.27
N ASN A 620 -6.91 -17.34 2.78
CA ASN A 620 -7.40 -17.59 4.14
C ASN A 620 -6.30 -18.15 5.06
N ASP A 621 -5.03 -17.97 4.68
CA ASP A 621 -3.86 -18.44 5.42
C ASP A 621 -3.87 -19.95 5.68
N ILE A 622 -4.34 -20.73 4.69
CA ILE A 622 -4.38 -22.18 4.76
C ILE A 622 -3.43 -22.75 3.70
N ILE A 623 -2.54 -23.66 4.11
CA ILE A 623 -1.82 -24.53 3.21
C ILE A 623 -2.60 -25.83 3.09
N SER A 624 -2.87 -26.24 1.84
CA SER A 624 -3.57 -27.50 1.54
C SER A 624 -2.76 -28.36 0.59
N ALA A 625 -2.79 -29.65 0.81
CA ALA A 625 -2.35 -30.65 -0.14
C ALA A 625 -3.56 -31.21 -0.89
N PHE A 626 -3.47 -31.22 -2.23
CA PHE A 626 -4.48 -31.76 -3.13
C PHE A 626 -3.93 -32.95 -3.89
N ASP A 627 -4.73 -33.99 -3.99
CA ASP A 627 -4.46 -35.07 -4.90
C ASP A 627 -4.72 -34.61 -6.36
N LEU A 628 -3.72 -34.80 -7.21
CA LEU A 628 -3.76 -34.31 -8.58
C LEU A 628 -4.76 -35.05 -9.47
N HIS A 629 -5.06 -36.32 -9.16
CA HIS A 629 -5.94 -37.18 -9.94
C HIS A 629 -7.40 -37.02 -9.55
N SER A 630 -7.72 -36.99 -8.26
CA SER A 630 -9.08 -36.80 -7.77
C SER A 630 -9.49 -35.35 -7.64
N GLY A 631 -8.54 -34.41 -7.47
CA GLY A 631 -8.79 -33.01 -7.16
C GLY A 631 -9.26 -32.79 -5.72
N GLU A 632 -9.22 -33.81 -4.87
CA GLU A 632 -9.65 -33.75 -3.48
C GLU A 632 -8.54 -33.22 -2.56
N VAL A 633 -8.95 -32.60 -1.46
CA VAL A 633 -8.03 -32.14 -0.43
C VAL A 633 -7.62 -33.30 0.45
N ILE A 634 -6.33 -33.64 0.46
CA ILE A 634 -5.76 -34.71 1.29
C ILE A 634 -5.48 -34.19 2.72
N HIS A 635 -4.84 -33.02 2.81
CA HIS A 635 -4.42 -32.41 4.07
C HIS A 635 -4.65 -30.90 4.08
N ARG A 636 -4.82 -30.34 5.28
CA ARG A 636 -4.92 -28.89 5.52
C ARG A 636 -4.19 -28.50 6.78
N VAL A 637 -3.50 -27.37 6.75
CA VAL A 637 -2.86 -26.73 7.89
C VAL A 637 -3.18 -25.24 7.87
N GLU A 638 -3.72 -24.73 8.99
CA GLU A 638 -3.91 -23.30 9.20
C GLU A 638 -2.57 -22.71 9.65
N LEU A 639 -2.19 -21.60 9.03
CA LEU A 639 -0.96 -20.90 9.33
C LEU A 639 -1.12 -19.97 10.52
N LEU A 640 -0.05 -19.75 11.25
CA LEU A 640 0.04 -18.66 12.21
C LEU A 640 -0.03 -17.32 11.47
N PRO A 641 -0.59 -16.26 12.09
CA PRO A 641 -0.70 -14.94 11.46
C PRO A 641 0.63 -14.48 10.86
N ALA A 642 0.56 -13.86 9.69
CA ALA A 642 1.73 -13.28 9.07
C ALA A 642 2.18 -12.03 9.83
N LYS A 643 3.46 -11.95 10.16
CA LYS A 643 4.09 -10.74 10.71
C LYS A 643 4.45 -9.73 9.62
N TYR A 644 4.48 -10.20 8.38
CA TYR A 644 4.68 -9.39 7.19
C TYR A 644 3.84 -9.94 6.04
N LYS A 645 4.19 -11.11 5.51
CA LYS A 645 3.57 -11.76 4.36
C LYS A 645 3.80 -13.26 4.45
N HIS A 646 2.80 -14.06 4.11
CA HIS A 646 3.00 -15.48 3.91
C HIS A 646 3.78 -15.75 2.63
N SER A 647 4.75 -16.64 2.73
CA SER A 647 5.49 -17.15 1.59
C SER A 647 5.72 -18.63 1.77
N VAL A 648 5.54 -19.41 0.71
CA VAL A 648 5.69 -20.86 0.71
C VAL A 648 6.75 -21.25 -0.30
N ALA A 649 7.52 -22.28 0.02
CA ALA A 649 8.49 -22.89 -0.87
C ALA A 649 8.48 -24.40 -0.70
N ILE A 650 8.75 -25.14 -1.77
CA ILE A 650 9.01 -26.56 -1.73
C ILE A 650 10.49 -26.77 -2.02
N LEU A 651 11.14 -27.58 -1.18
CA LEU A 651 12.54 -27.93 -1.31
C LEU A 651 12.73 -29.41 -0.93
N ASP A 652 13.22 -30.22 -1.85
CA ASP A 652 13.48 -31.65 -1.66
C ASP A 652 12.29 -32.41 -1.05
N GLY A 653 11.07 -32.17 -1.58
CA GLY A 653 9.83 -32.79 -1.11
C GLY A 653 9.38 -32.31 0.28
N THR A 654 9.99 -31.27 0.82
CA THR A 654 9.61 -30.65 2.09
C THR A 654 8.98 -29.30 1.87
N ILE A 655 7.90 -29.01 2.58
CA ILE A 655 7.19 -27.74 2.52
C ILE A 655 7.75 -26.79 3.57
N TYR A 656 8.14 -25.62 3.14
CA TYR A 656 8.56 -24.52 4.02
C TYR A 656 7.62 -23.34 3.88
N HIS A 657 7.40 -22.67 5.00
CA HIS A 657 6.55 -21.48 5.06
C HIS A 657 7.23 -20.37 5.86
N SER A 658 7.08 -19.12 5.44
CA SER A 658 7.48 -17.95 6.22
C SER A 658 6.28 -17.05 6.53
N ASN A 659 6.21 -16.51 7.75
CA ASN A 659 5.26 -15.47 8.16
C ASN A 659 5.89 -14.08 8.23
N GLY A 660 7.08 -13.91 7.67
CA GLY A 660 7.83 -12.64 7.67
C GLY A 660 8.85 -12.51 8.79
N LYS A 661 8.72 -13.22 9.90
CA LYS A 661 9.68 -13.24 11.04
C LYS A 661 10.23 -14.62 11.34
N ARG A 662 9.51 -15.66 10.96
CA ARG A 662 9.91 -17.05 11.20
C ARG A 662 9.81 -17.84 9.93
N ILE A 663 10.64 -18.87 9.82
CA ILE A 663 10.53 -19.92 8.81
C ILE A 663 10.13 -21.19 9.51
N PHE A 664 9.14 -21.87 8.95
CA PHE A 664 8.58 -23.11 9.47
C PHE A 664 8.75 -24.22 8.44
N LYS A 665 8.91 -25.44 8.93
CA LYS A 665 8.73 -26.66 8.18
C LYS A 665 7.30 -27.17 8.41
N ILE A 666 6.65 -27.65 7.35
CA ILE A 666 5.31 -28.23 7.42
C ILE A 666 5.41 -29.72 7.13
N ASP A 667 4.90 -30.52 8.05
CA ASP A 667 4.80 -31.96 7.94
C ASP A 667 3.37 -32.40 8.27
N PHE A 668 2.61 -32.79 7.27
CA PHE A 668 1.20 -33.19 7.43
C PHE A 668 1.04 -34.53 8.18
N SER A 669 2.11 -35.31 8.32
CA SER A 669 2.08 -36.61 9.03
C SER A 669 2.34 -36.50 10.54
N SER A 670 2.77 -35.31 10.99
CA SER A 670 3.10 -35.03 12.38
C SER A 670 1.90 -34.59 13.21
N ASP A 671 1.83 -34.95 14.47
CA ASP A 671 0.87 -34.43 15.44
C ASP A 671 1.01 -32.92 15.64
N VAL A 672 2.22 -32.39 15.39
CA VAL A 672 2.54 -30.96 15.37
C VAL A 672 2.97 -30.58 13.94
N PRO A 673 2.03 -30.23 13.05
CA PRO A 673 2.31 -30.10 11.63
C PRO A 673 3.17 -28.88 11.25
N ILE A 674 3.40 -27.95 12.17
CA ILE A 674 4.20 -26.73 11.95
C ILE A 674 5.35 -26.69 12.95
N GLU A 675 6.58 -26.80 12.45
CA GLU A 675 7.81 -26.71 13.23
C GLU A 675 8.59 -25.44 12.86
N THR A 676 8.98 -24.62 13.86
CA THR A 676 9.84 -23.45 13.62
C THR A 676 11.28 -23.90 13.42
N ILE A 677 11.86 -23.59 12.27
CA ILE A 677 13.26 -23.91 11.94
C ILE A 677 14.19 -22.70 12.00
N HIS A 678 13.66 -21.46 11.87
CA HIS A 678 14.45 -20.24 11.95
C HIS A 678 13.62 -19.08 12.47
N THR A 679 14.24 -18.18 13.25
CA THR A 679 13.60 -16.94 13.73
C THR A 679 14.52 -15.75 13.51
N VAL A 680 14.00 -14.73 12.80
CA VAL A 680 14.67 -13.46 12.62
C VAL A 680 14.42 -12.56 13.83
N ASN A 681 15.41 -12.50 14.73
CA ASN A 681 15.31 -11.75 15.99
C ASN A 681 15.54 -10.24 15.85
N ASP A 682 16.23 -9.79 14.79
CA ASP A 682 16.43 -8.37 14.53
C ASP A 682 15.10 -7.71 14.13
N PRO A 683 14.58 -6.72 14.88
CA PRO A 683 13.33 -6.03 14.56
C PRO A 683 13.37 -5.29 13.21
N LYS A 684 14.58 -4.97 12.71
CA LYS A 684 14.78 -4.25 11.44
C LYS A 684 14.77 -5.14 10.21
N LEU A 685 14.78 -6.46 10.37
CA LEU A 685 14.80 -7.44 9.28
C LEU A 685 13.44 -8.13 9.16
N PHE A 686 12.97 -8.28 7.92
CA PHE A 686 11.75 -9.00 7.58
C PHE A 686 11.97 -9.90 6.38
N ILE A 687 11.46 -11.12 6.43
CA ILE A 687 11.46 -12.05 5.30
C ILE A 687 10.30 -11.67 4.37
N GLU A 688 10.61 -11.20 3.19
CA GLU A 688 9.59 -10.91 2.18
C GLU A 688 9.11 -12.18 1.48
N GLN A 689 10.06 -13.04 1.09
CA GLN A 689 9.76 -14.25 0.36
C GLN A 689 10.84 -15.31 0.59
N ILE A 690 10.43 -16.57 0.56
CA ILE A 690 11.35 -17.74 0.54
C ILE A 690 11.17 -18.53 -0.75
N ARG A 691 12.23 -19.21 -1.18
CA ARG A 691 12.25 -20.09 -2.36
C ARG A 691 13.19 -21.26 -2.11
N GLY A 692 12.86 -22.43 -2.65
CA GLY A 692 13.81 -23.55 -2.73
C GLY A 692 14.84 -23.32 -3.83
N SER A 693 16.09 -23.69 -3.58
CA SER A 693 17.15 -23.75 -4.58
C SER A 693 17.42 -25.21 -4.98
N LYS A 694 17.99 -25.40 -6.14
CA LYS A 694 18.38 -26.75 -6.61
C LYS A 694 19.57 -27.34 -5.86
N SER A 695 20.36 -26.49 -5.21
CA SER A 695 21.46 -26.90 -4.32
C SER A 695 21.01 -27.35 -2.93
N GLY A 696 19.69 -27.49 -2.68
CA GLY A 696 19.15 -27.94 -1.40
C GLY A 696 19.16 -26.86 -0.30
N GLN A 697 19.09 -25.59 -0.68
CA GLN A 697 19.07 -24.45 0.26
C GLN A 697 17.80 -23.62 0.09
N LEU A 698 17.34 -22.99 1.16
CA LEU A 698 16.32 -21.96 1.07
C LEU A 698 16.95 -20.60 0.76
N ILE A 699 16.44 -19.93 -0.26
CA ILE A 699 16.77 -18.55 -0.61
C ILE A 699 15.69 -17.64 -0.05
N ALA A 700 16.08 -16.59 0.65
CA ALA A 700 15.17 -15.62 1.25
C ALA A 700 15.47 -14.19 0.76
N ASP A 701 14.43 -13.48 0.35
CA ASP A 701 14.49 -12.03 0.16
C ASP A 701 14.24 -11.38 1.53
N ILE A 702 15.18 -10.58 1.99
CA ILE A 702 15.16 -9.93 3.31
C ILE A 702 15.08 -8.42 3.13
N ILE A 703 14.01 -7.81 3.65
CA ILE A 703 13.90 -6.35 3.79
C ILE A 703 14.63 -5.93 5.05
N ARG A 704 15.50 -4.95 4.92
CA ARG A 704 16.22 -4.35 6.04
C ARG A 704 16.00 -2.84 6.07
N THR A 705 15.53 -2.32 7.21
CA THR A 705 15.47 -0.89 7.44
C THR A 705 16.88 -0.38 7.74
N VAL A 706 17.33 0.60 6.97
CA VAL A 706 18.68 1.18 7.09
C VAL A 706 18.61 2.66 7.43
N ASP A 707 19.70 3.17 7.97
CA ASP A 707 19.89 4.60 8.04
C ASP A 707 19.97 5.18 6.64
N ASN A 708 19.41 6.36 6.45
CA ASN A 708 19.50 7.07 5.19
C ASN A 708 20.29 8.39 5.38
N GLN A 709 20.50 9.12 4.29
CA GLN A 709 21.26 10.35 4.27
C GLN A 709 20.43 11.49 3.71
N LEU A 710 20.67 12.69 4.22
CA LEU A 710 20.27 13.92 3.55
C LEU A 710 21.35 14.29 2.53
N LEU A 711 20.94 14.43 1.27
CA LEU A 711 21.81 14.63 0.11
C LEU A 711 21.45 15.94 -0.60
N LYS A 712 22.46 16.64 -1.09
CA LYS A 712 22.31 17.61 -2.18
C LYS A 712 22.67 16.90 -3.48
N VAL A 713 21.75 16.88 -4.44
CA VAL A 713 21.91 16.28 -5.76
C VAL A 713 21.97 17.41 -6.78
N SER A 714 23.09 17.56 -7.45
CA SER A 714 23.34 18.63 -8.42
C SER A 714 23.38 18.07 -9.85
N MET A 715 22.60 18.65 -10.75
CA MET A 715 22.62 18.33 -12.17
C MET A 715 23.84 18.99 -12.84
N ILE A 716 24.65 18.20 -13.56
CA ILE A 716 25.90 18.64 -14.21
C ILE A 716 25.60 19.03 -15.66
N ASN A 717 26.06 20.20 -16.09
CA ASN A 717 25.99 20.57 -17.50
C ASN A 717 27.04 19.78 -18.30
N SER A 718 26.61 19.12 -19.37
CA SER A 718 27.46 18.34 -20.27
C SER A 718 28.58 19.14 -21.03
N GLY A 719 28.81 20.39 -20.65
CA GLY A 719 29.71 21.29 -21.38
C GLY A 719 30.87 21.97 -20.63
N ASN A 720 30.81 22.12 -19.28
CA ASN A 720 31.79 22.99 -18.60
C ASN A 720 32.31 22.52 -17.23
N ASP A 721 31.88 21.41 -16.68
CA ASP A 721 32.21 21.02 -15.28
C ASP A 721 33.12 19.77 -15.17
N LEU A 722 33.93 19.48 -16.19
CA LEU A 722 34.92 18.38 -16.18
C LEU A 722 36.38 18.87 -15.93
N ASN A 723 36.56 20.00 -15.27
CA ASN A 723 37.88 20.44 -14.81
C ASN A 723 38.01 20.48 -13.30
#